data_6809abca0dcad2765c4861291074823d
#
_entry.id   6809abca0dcad2765c4861291074823d
#
_cell.length_a   1.000
_cell.length_b   1.000
_cell.length_c   1.000
_cell.angle_alpha   90.00
_cell.angle_beta   90.00
_cell.angle_gamma   90.00
#
_symmetry.space_group_name_H-M   'P 1'
#
loop_
_entity.id
_entity.type
_entity.pdbx_description
1 polymer ?
#
loop_
_entity_poly.entity_id
_entity_poly.type
_entity_poly.pdbx_seq_one_letter_code
_entity_poly.pdbx_strand_id
1 'polypeptide(L)'
;MRKFSLLFILPTVLLAQEKVVIPTVKQQGKYDTNKFSQMYDLLATPNMFRTASGAPGPAYYQQQADYKIDVELDDKNAKLSGSETITYYNNSPDSLEYLWVQLDQNQAAKNSQSPLVENEKIESVLTPAKFTSEYLKQDLERGFNIEYVKDAKGNPMSYTINQTMMRINLVTPMKPGEKLTFSTKWWYNFNNYQKETSNGRSGYELFEKDGNRLYVIAQFYPRMAVYNDVEGWQNMQFWGSGEFALPFGNFDVNITVPADHVIDATGELMNRSEVFTVEQVKRYELAQKSFDKPVVIVTQAEAEAAEKGFSDKKKTWKFSAKNVRDFGIATSRKFIYDAMAVQMGSRVVMAESVYPKEANPLWGETSTRTVAHTLKSYSSHTFDYPYPKAVSVSAEDQGMEYPMICWNYGRPDENGVTSEQVKNGMIGVVVHEVGHNFFPMIVNSDERQWTWMDEGLNSFMEYMAEQELGTNFPSRRGPAKNIVPYMSGDQKFLEPIMSNSENIVQFGNNAYGKPATGLNILRETIMGRELFDYAFKMYANRWKFKHPTPEDFFRTMEDASAVDLDWFFRGWFYSTDFVDIGINDVKQYYVTETPTVALKDAKVKKGRFGSEKGPFVYLIAGDNSELNPSSKKSLQLEEVKLLSDYVDQNVTAEEKANLKNPKYFYEVEFNKPGGMPMPIIVQITYEDGTVDNYKYPAQIWRKNNETAKKVFATSKTIKQIQIDPKLETADIDITNNSWPKVEMKSKFD
;
A
#
# COMPACT_ATOMS: atom_id res chain seq x y z
N MET A 1 -89.44 4.52 -52.68
CA MET A 1 -88.19 3.88 -52.34
C MET A 1 -87.44 4.77 -51.29
N ARG A 2 -87.65 4.45 -50.03
CA ARG A 2 -87.05 5.18 -48.93
C ARG A 2 -85.74 4.48 -48.53
N LYS A 3 -84.63 5.22 -48.60
CA LYS A 3 -83.33 4.74 -48.10
C LYS A 3 -83.24 4.96 -46.58
N PHE A 4 -83.12 3.90 -45.85
CA PHE A 4 -82.76 3.94 -44.45
C PHE A 4 -81.26 3.95 -44.31
N SER A 5 -80.71 5.02 -43.73
CA SER A 5 -79.27 5.08 -43.29
C SER A 5 -79.22 4.64 -41.86
N LEU A 6 -78.56 3.51 -41.60
CA LEU A 6 -78.21 3.04 -40.24
C LEU A 6 -77.01 3.78 -39.79
N LEU A 7 -77.17 4.58 -38.72
CA LEU A 7 -76.08 5.22 -38.01
C LEU A 7 -75.53 4.21 -36.97
N PHE A 8 -74.34 3.69 -37.18
CA PHE A 8 -73.64 2.91 -36.15
C PHE A 8 -72.95 3.87 -35.15
N ILE A 9 -73.51 3.95 -33.91
CA ILE A 9 -72.85 4.57 -32.80
C ILE A 9 -71.92 3.52 -32.16
N LEU A 10 -70.60 3.66 -32.37
CA LEU A 10 -69.61 2.90 -31.62
C LEU A 10 -69.51 3.54 -30.18
N PRO A 11 -69.60 2.74 -29.12
CA PRO A 11 -69.32 3.23 -27.81
C PRO A 11 -67.78 3.34 -27.68
N THR A 12 -67.25 4.55 -27.57
CA THR A 12 -65.89 4.81 -27.12
C THR A 12 -65.77 4.36 -25.66
N VAL A 13 -65.26 3.15 -25.48
CA VAL A 13 -64.80 2.72 -24.14
C VAL A 13 -63.53 3.52 -23.84
N LEU A 14 -63.67 4.56 -23.05
CA LEU A 14 -62.52 5.17 -22.37
C LEU A 14 -61.96 4.12 -21.40
N LEU A 15 -60.94 3.40 -21.83
CA LEU A 15 -60.05 2.69 -20.94
C LEU A 15 -59.35 3.75 -20.08
N ALA A 16 -59.88 4.01 -18.90
CA ALA A 16 -59.11 4.67 -17.85
C ALA A 16 -57.90 3.77 -17.57
N GLN A 17 -56.72 4.17 -18.08
CA GLN A 17 -55.50 3.60 -17.58
C GLN A 17 -55.47 3.89 -16.07
N GLU A 18 -55.81 2.92 -15.26
CA GLU A 18 -55.40 2.95 -13.84
C GLU A 18 -53.91 3.18 -13.83
N LYS A 19 -53.50 4.34 -13.31
CA LYS A 19 -52.08 4.56 -12.97
C LYS A 19 -51.73 3.44 -11.99
N VAL A 20 -50.96 2.47 -12.47
CA VAL A 20 -50.30 1.52 -11.59
C VAL A 20 -49.43 2.35 -10.67
N VAL A 21 -49.93 2.64 -9.50
CA VAL A 21 -49.12 3.20 -8.41
C VAL A 21 -48.17 2.08 -7.99
N ILE A 22 -46.99 2.09 -8.53
CA ILE A 22 -45.92 1.25 -7.99
C ILE A 22 -45.75 1.74 -6.55
N PRO A 23 -46.04 0.90 -5.55
CA PRO A 23 -45.85 1.31 -4.18
C PRO A 23 -44.35 1.62 -4.05
N THR A 24 -44.01 2.87 -3.80
CA THR A 24 -42.67 3.22 -3.32
C THR A 24 -42.52 2.44 -2.03
N VAL A 25 -41.71 1.41 -2.06
CA VAL A 25 -41.33 0.64 -0.88
C VAL A 25 -40.68 1.62 0.08
N LYS A 26 -41.44 2.17 1.00
CA LYS A 26 -40.95 3.13 2.00
C LYS A 26 -40.00 2.52 3.04
N GLN A 27 -39.92 1.20 3.06
CA GLN A 27 -38.95 0.47 3.85
C GLN A 27 -38.42 -0.66 2.98
N GLN A 28 -37.20 -0.48 2.46
CA GLN A 28 -36.40 -1.64 2.08
C GLN A 28 -36.24 -2.50 3.35
N GLY A 29 -36.31 -3.82 3.17
CA GLY A 29 -35.94 -4.75 4.23
C GLY A 29 -34.63 -4.32 4.86
N LYS A 30 -34.45 -4.60 6.15
CA LYS A 30 -33.28 -4.18 6.88
C LYS A 30 -32.05 -4.91 6.31
N TYR A 31 -31.41 -4.29 5.31
CA TYR A 31 -30.06 -4.64 4.95
C TYR A 31 -29.19 -4.39 6.19
N ASP A 32 -28.31 -5.32 6.48
CA ASP A 32 -27.28 -5.07 7.46
C ASP A 32 -26.26 -4.09 6.86
N THR A 33 -26.59 -2.80 6.96
CA THR A 33 -25.70 -1.69 6.59
C THR A 33 -24.73 -1.33 7.71
N ASN A 34 -24.74 -2.12 8.80
CA ASN A 34 -23.88 -1.88 9.94
C ASN A 34 -22.42 -2.06 9.53
N LYS A 35 -21.63 -1.01 9.69
CA LYS A 35 -20.20 -1.03 9.40
C LYS A 35 -19.40 -2.03 10.26
N PHE A 36 -19.99 -2.54 11.33
CA PHE A 36 -19.46 -3.59 12.19
C PHE A 36 -19.95 -5.00 11.83
N SER A 37 -20.62 -5.18 10.70
CA SER A 37 -20.92 -6.53 10.21
C SER A 37 -19.62 -7.26 9.88
N GLN A 38 -19.59 -8.54 10.21
CA GLN A 38 -18.41 -9.37 9.98
C GLN A 38 -18.14 -9.53 8.48
N MET A 39 -16.89 -9.73 8.12
CA MET A 39 -16.44 -9.78 6.72
C MET A 39 -16.59 -11.16 6.06
N TYR A 40 -17.37 -12.08 6.61
CA TYR A 40 -17.55 -13.44 6.06
C TYR A 40 -18.08 -13.48 4.63
N ASP A 41 -18.78 -12.45 4.22
CA ASP A 41 -19.32 -12.28 2.87
C ASP A 41 -18.31 -11.69 1.86
N LEU A 42 -17.22 -11.13 2.34
CA LEU A 42 -16.16 -10.53 1.53
C LEU A 42 -14.91 -11.40 1.46
N LEU A 43 -14.58 -12.11 2.54
CA LEU A 43 -13.38 -12.93 2.63
C LEU A 43 -13.64 -14.35 2.14
N ALA A 44 -12.71 -14.91 1.36
CA ALA A 44 -12.73 -16.31 0.99
C ALA A 44 -12.79 -17.24 2.22
N THR A 45 -13.57 -18.31 2.16
CA THR A 45 -13.69 -19.27 3.26
C THR A 45 -12.34 -19.96 3.53
N PRO A 46 -11.90 -20.06 4.80
CA PRO A 46 -10.70 -20.81 5.15
C PRO A 46 -10.77 -22.26 4.72
N ASN A 47 -9.62 -22.83 4.33
CA ASN A 47 -9.53 -24.19 3.80
C ASN A 47 -8.21 -24.86 4.22
N MET A 48 -7.88 -26.00 3.62
CA MET A 48 -6.65 -26.74 3.92
C MET A 48 -5.39 -26.04 3.42
N PHE A 49 -5.50 -25.10 2.50
CA PHE A 49 -4.37 -24.33 1.98
C PHE A 49 -4.15 -23.03 2.76
N ARG A 50 -5.24 -22.38 3.23
CA ARG A 50 -5.23 -21.09 3.94
C ARG A 50 -6.14 -21.15 5.16
N THR A 51 -5.56 -21.01 6.34
CA THR A 51 -6.27 -21.21 7.61
C THR A 51 -7.08 -19.99 8.04
N ALA A 52 -8.00 -20.19 8.98
CA ALA A 52 -8.76 -19.11 9.60
C ALA A 52 -7.90 -18.11 10.38
N SER A 53 -6.70 -18.50 10.80
CA SER A 53 -5.75 -17.61 11.46
C SER A 53 -4.92 -16.75 10.48
N GLY A 54 -5.15 -16.87 9.17
CA GLY A 54 -4.35 -16.20 8.14
C GLY A 54 -2.97 -16.84 7.92
N ALA A 55 -2.73 -18.04 8.43
CA ALA A 55 -1.49 -18.79 8.20
C ALA A 55 -1.62 -19.74 7.00
N PRO A 56 -0.51 -20.11 6.33
CA PRO A 56 -0.51 -21.21 5.39
C PRO A 56 -1.01 -22.48 6.05
N GLY A 57 -1.91 -23.21 5.38
CA GLY A 57 -2.49 -24.46 5.85
C GLY A 57 -1.58 -25.69 5.60
N PRO A 58 -1.94 -26.86 6.13
CA PRO A 58 -1.12 -28.07 5.98
C PRO A 58 -1.02 -28.59 4.55
N ALA A 59 -1.93 -28.20 3.66
CA ALA A 59 -1.90 -28.56 2.24
C ALA A 59 -1.36 -27.42 1.35
N TYR A 60 -0.89 -26.31 1.94
CA TYR A 60 -0.32 -25.20 1.17
C TYR A 60 0.80 -25.68 0.27
N TYR A 61 0.73 -25.30 -0.99
CA TYR A 61 1.77 -25.55 -1.99
C TYR A 61 2.13 -24.28 -2.73
N GLN A 62 3.27 -24.29 -3.37
CA GLN A 62 3.65 -23.31 -4.39
C GLN A 62 4.57 -23.95 -5.40
N GLN A 63 4.46 -23.48 -6.64
CA GLN A 63 5.29 -23.94 -7.73
C GLN A 63 6.72 -23.38 -7.60
N GLN A 64 7.66 -24.00 -8.30
CA GLN A 64 9.04 -23.54 -8.39
C GLN A 64 9.45 -23.50 -9.85
N ALA A 65 10.23 -22.48 -10.23
CA ALA A 65 10.83 -22.37 -11.56
C ALA A 65 12.31 -22.01 -11.44
N ASP A 66 13.18 -22.94 -11.82
CA ASP A 66 14.62 -22.71 -11.86
C ASP A 66 15.06 -22.31 -13.27
N TYR A 67 15.97 -21.34 -13.35
CA TYR A 67 16.42 -20.74 -14.61
C TYR A 67 17.93 -20.85 -14.79
N LYS A 68 18.35 -21.22 -16.01
CA LYS A 68 19.71 -21.01 -16.50
C LYS A 68 19.63 -20.09 -17.71
N ILE A 69 20.21 -18.90 -17.62
CA ILE A 69 20.04 -17.85 -18.60
C ILE A 69 21.41 -17.41 -19.12
N ASP A 70 21.54 -17.31 -20.44
CA ASP A 70 22.65 -16.70 -21.11
C ASP A 70 22.16 -15.49 -21.91
N VAL A 71 22.68 -14.28 -21.62
CA VAL A 71 22.35 -13.06 -22.33
C VAL A 71 23.57 -12.32 -22.82
N GLU A 72 23.41 -11.65 -23.95
CA GLU A 72 24.44 -10.81 -24.57
C GLU A 72 23.87 -9.45 -24.95
N LEU A 73 24.55 -8.38 -24.49
CA LEU A 73 24.27 -7.01 -24.84
C LEU A 73 25.06 -6.59 -26.08
N ASP A 74 24.36 -6.22 -27.14
CA ASP A 74 24.90 -5.43 -28.26
C ASP A 74 24.70 -3.94 -27.96
N ASP A 75 25.71 -3.31 -27.34
CA ASP A 75 25.65 -1.90 -26.95
C ASP A 75 25.58 -0.95 -28.16
N LYS A 76 26.15 -1.31 -29.32
CA LYS A 76 26.09 -0.47 -30.54
C LYS A 76 24.66 -0.30 -31.03
N ASN A 77 23.90 -1.40 -31.03
CA ASN A 77 22.55 -1.46 -31.54
C ASN A 77 21.46 -1.36 -30.46
N ALA A 78 21.86 -1.20 -29.18
CA ALA A 78 20.98 -1.24 -28.03
C ALA A 78 20.01 -2.46 -28.09
N LYS A 79 20.59 -3.66 -28.23
CA LYS A 79 19.85 -4.91 -28.40
C LYS A 79 20.30 -5.94 -27.36
N LEU A 80 19.34 -6.66 -26.79
CA LEU A 80 19.59 -7.83 -25.94
C LEU A 80 19.21 -9.11 -26.71
N SER A 81 20.08 -10.10 -26.65
CA SER A 81 19.80 -11.46 -27.14
C SER A 81 19.99 -12.43 -26.01
N GLY A 82 19.08 -13.39 -25.86
CA GLY A 82 19.14 -14.34 -24.76
C GLY A 82 18.61 -15.72 -25.10
N SER A 83 19.04 -16.67 -24.34
CA SER A 83 18.47 -18.02 -24.27
C SER A 83 18.39 -18.48 -22.83
N GLU A 84 17.39 -19.29 -22.54
CA GLU A 84 17.21 -19.85 -21.22
C GLU A 84 16.79 -21.31 -21.24
N THR A 85 17.07 -21.99 -20.16
CA THR A 85 16.52 -23.31 -19.83
C THR A 85 15.77 -23.15 -18.53
N ILE A 86 14.48 -23.42 -18.58
CA ILE A 86 13.56 -23.37 -17.44
C ILE A 86 13.31 -24.82 -16.97
N THR A 87 13.46 -25.08 -15.67
CA THR A 87 12.98 -26.29 -15.03
C THR A 87 11.83 -25.93 -14.11
N TYR A 88 10.63 -26.31 -14.48
CA TYR A 88 9.39 -26.04 -13.73
C TYR A 88 8.96 -27.28 -12.94
N TYR A 89 8.57 -27.08 -11.69
CA TYR A 89 8.15 -28.12 -10.75
C TYR A 89 6.66 -27.97 -10.44
N ASN A 90 5.89 -29.02 -10.70
CA ASN A 90 4.48 -29.05 -10.34
C ASN A 90 4.31 -29.58 -8.91
N ASN A 91 4.28 -28.68 -7.94
CA ASN A 91 4.04 -29.00 -6.53
C ASN A 91 2.55 -28.97 -6.16
N SER A 92 1.66 -28.66 -7.13
CA SER A 92 0.21 -28.65 -6.90
C SER A 92 -0.38 -30.08 -6.89
N PRO A 93 -1.58 -30.25 -6.35
CA PRO A 93 -2.32 -31.50 -6.47
C PRO A 93 -2.88 -31.75 -7.88
N ASP A 94 -2.76 -30.80 -8.80
CA ASP A 94 -3.41 -30.83 -10.11
C ASP A 94 -2.48 -31.31 -11.20
N SER A 95 -3.06 -31.92 -12.26
CA SER A 95 -2.36 -32.22 -13.51
C SER A 95 -2.43 -31.02 -14.44
N LEU A 96 -1.28 -30.50 -14.89
CA LEU A 96 -1.19 -29.33 -15.74
C LEU A 96 -1.11 -29.74 -17.21
N GLU A 97 -2.08 -29.32 -18.04
CA GLU A 97 -2.13 -29.58 -19.48
C GLU A 97 -1.38 -28.54 -20.31
N TYR A 98 -1.09 -27.41 -19.73
CA TYR A 98 -0.39 -26.28 -20.34
C TYR A 98 0.33 -25.45 -19.28
N LEU A 99 1.28 -24.64 -19.74
CA LEU A 99 1.99 -23.66 -18.92
C LEU A 99 1.69 -22.25 -19.42
N TRP A 100 1.71 -21.27 -18.51
CA TRP A 100 1.70 -19.87 -18.86
C TRP A 100 3.06 -19.23 -18.56
N VAL A 101 3.53 -18.45 -19.53
CA VAL A 101 4.78 -17.68 -19.46
C VAL A 101 4.46 -16.21 -19.75
N GLN A 102 5.00 -15.34 -18.91
CA GLN A 102 4.84 -13.88 -19.03
C GLN A 102 5.90 -13.32 -19.99
N LEU A 103 5.47 -12.46 -20.89
CA LEU A 103 6.28 -11.75 -21.87
C LEU A 103 6.10 -10.24 -21.70
N ASP A 104 6.37 -9.70 -20.53
CA ASP A 104 5.97 -8.33 -20.17
C ASP A 104 6.64 -7.26 -21.03
N GLN A 105 7.83 -7.52 -21.58
CA GLN A 105 8.46 -6.65 -22.58
C GLN A 105 7.57 -6.40 -23.81
N ASN A 106 6.59 -7.27 -24.10
CA ASN A 106 5.64 -7.08 -25.18
C ASN A 106 4.67 -5.91 -24.95
N GLN A 107 4.63 -5.31 -23.77
CA GLN A 107 3.97 -4.03 -23.58
C GLN A 107 4.55 -2.95 -24.52
N ALA A 108 5.84 -3.01 -24.79
CA ALA A 108 6.54 -2.13 -25.74
C ALA A 108 6.58 -2.67 -27.18
N ALA A 109 5.85 -3.75 -27.49
CA ALA A 109 5.75 -4.25 -28.86
C ALA A 109 4.94 -3.31 -29.75
N LYS A 110 5.27 -3.25 -31.03
CA LYS A 110 4.58 -2.44 -32.05
C LYS A 110 3.06 -2.67 -32.09
N ASN A 111 2.60 -3.88 -31.81
CA ASN A 111 1.19 -4.28 -31.81
C ASN A 111 0.60 -4.37 -30.38
N SER A 112 1.25 -3.76 -29.41
CA SER A 112 0.74 -3.71 -28.04
C SER A 112 -0.61 -3.01 -27.96
N GLN A 113 -1.52 -3.57 -27.17
CA GLN A 113 -2.81 -2.96 -26.86
C GLN A 113 -2.74 -2.04 -25.64
N SER A 114 -1.64 -2.03 -24.90
CA SER A 114 -1.49 -1.21 -23.69
C SER A 114 -1.80 0.28 -23.94
N PRO A 115 -1.29 0.94 -25.00
CA PRO A 115 -1.66 2.32 -25.27
C PRO A 115 -3.13 2.54 -25.66
N LEU A 116 -3.83 1.48 -26.09
CA LEU A 116 -5.22 1.57 -26.54
C LEU A 116 -6.24 1.51 -25.41
N VAL A 117 -5.84 1.08 -24.22
CA VAL A 117 -6.72 1.01 -23.04
C VAL A 117 -6.68 2.31 -22.23
N GLU A 118 -5.72 3.19 -22.49
CA GLU A 118 -5.57 4.48 -21.83
C GLU A 118 -6.53 5.54 -22.38
N ASN A 119 -7.07 6.37 -21.47
CA ASN A 119 -7.84 7.54 -21.85
C ASN A 119 -6.91 8.72 -22.13
N GLU A 120 -6.94 9.20 -23.37
CA GLU A 120 -6.13 10.34 -23.78
C GLU A 120 -6.95 11.63 -23.85
N LYS A 121 -6.35 12.73 -23.44
CA LYS A 121 -6.87 14.09 -23.66
C LYS A 121 -5.75 15.01 -24.16
N ILE A 122 -6.14 16.00 -24.97
CA ILE A 122 -5.17 17.00 -25.42
C ILE A 122 -4.82 17.94 -24.26
N GLU A 123 -3.54 17.99 -23.93
CA GLU A 123 -3.01 19.02 -23.03
C GLU A 123 -2.75 20.32 -23.81
N SER A 124 -3.22 21.44 -23.26
CA SER A 124 -3.10 22.75 -23.95
C SER A 124 -1.69 23.32 -23.92
N VAL A 125 -0.84 22.85 -23.02
CA VAL A 125 0.54 23.32 -22.84
C VAL A 125 1.45 22.14 -22.58
N LEU A 126 2.42 21.94 -23.45
CA LEU A 126 3.40 20.85 -23.40
C LEU A 126 4.81 21.39 -23.59
N THR A 127 5.78 20.71 -23.00
CA THR A 127 7.18 20.91 -23.39
C THR A 127 7.42 20.31 -24.78
N PRO A 128 8.41 20.77 -25.58
CA PRO A 128 8.76 20.14 -26.85
C PRO A 128 9.08 18.64 -26.71
N ALA A 129 9.75 18.24 -25.63
CA ALA A 129 10.06 16.85 -25.35
C ALA A 129 8.79 16.03 -25.15
N LYS A 130 7.85 16.49 -24.30
CA LYS A 130 6.57 15.82 -24.06
C LYS A 130 5.70 15.77 -25.31
N PHE A 131 5.64 16.86 -26.07
CA PHE A 131 4.92 16.86 -27.36
C PHE A 131 5.47 15.81 -28.31
N THR A 132 6.80 15.69 -28.43
CA THR A 132 7.45 14.72 -29.29
C THR A 132 7.16 13.29 -28.81
N SER A 133 7.30 13.03 -27.54
CA SER A 133 7.09 11.68 -26.98
C SER A 133 5.63 11.23 -27.04
N GLU A 134 4.66 12.12 -26.89
CA GLU A 134 3.25 11.76 -26.92
C GLU A 134 2.62 11.74 -28.32
N TYR A 135 2.91 12.74 -29.14
CA TYR A 135 2.21 12.93 -30.41
C TYR A 135 3.06 12.64 -31.65
N LEU A 136 4.39 12.57 -31.53
CA LEU A 136 5.30 12.24 -32.62
C LEU A 136 5.95 10.86 -32.38
N LYS A 137 5.20 9.94 -31.80
CA LYS A 137 5.67 8.58 -31.46
C LYS A 137 6.26 7.89 -32.70
N GLN A 138 7.41 7.26 -32.49
CA GLN A 138 7.99 6.39 -33.52
C GLN A 138 7.37 5.00 -33.38
N ASP A 139 7.07 4.39 -34.53
CA ASP A 139 6.55 3.03 -34.61
C ASP A 139 7.72 2.02 -34.53
N LEU A 140 8.23 1.81 -33.32
CA LEU A 140 9.40 0.98 -33.05
C LEU A 140 8.99 -0.38 -32.47
N GLU A 141 9.67 -1.44 -32.94
CA GLU A 141 9.52 -2.78 -32.37
C GLU A 141 10.45 -2.95 -31.17
N ARG A 142 9.85 -3.08 -29.97
CA ARG A 142 10.56 -3.23 -28.69
C ARG A 142 10.14 -4.49 -27.93
N GLY A 143 9.20 -5.27 -28.46
CA GLY A 143 8.74 -6.52 -27.88
C GLY A 143 9.69 -7.69 -28.10
N PHE A 144 9.39 -8.81 -27.46
CA PHE A 144 10.11 -10.06 -27.64
C PHE A 144 9.97 -10.63 -29.05
N ASN A 145 11.09 -10.99 -29.64
CA ASN A 145 11.17 -11.84 -30.83
C ASN A 145 11.55 -13.24 -30.38
N ILE A 146 10.57 -14.13 -30.20
CA ILE A 146 10.80 -15.53 -29.77
C ILE A 146 11.26 -16.34 -30.97
N GLU A 147 12.50 -16.87 -30.94
CA GLU A 147 13.06 -17.68 -32.01
C GLU A 147 12.62 -19.14 -31.92
N TYR A 148 12.53 -19.68 -30.71
CA TYR A 148 12.02 -21.04 -30.47
C TYR A 148 11.56 -21.24 -29.02
N VAL A 149 10.68 -22.25 -28.86
CA VAL A 149 10.36 -22.92 -27.59
C VAL A 149 10.56 -24.42 -27.85
N LYS A 150 11.41 -25.08 -27.07
CA LYS A 150 11.81 -26.49 -27.25
C LYS A 150 11.79 -27.26 -25.97
N ASP A 151 11.41 -28.55 -26.04
CA ASP A 151 11.54 -29.48 -24.92
C ASP A 151 13.01 -29.84 -24.63
N ALA A 152 13.23 -30.59 -23.54
CA ALA A 152 14.60 -31.01 -23.13
C ALA A 152 15.32 -31.90 -24.18
N LYS A 153 14.58 -32.46 -25.17
CA LYS A 153 15.14 -33.25 -26.28
C LYS A 153 15.43 -32.41 -27.51
N GLY A 154 15.08 -31.10 -27.48
CA GLY A 154 15.24 -30.18 -28.58
C GLY A 154 14.07 -30.17 -29.57
N ASN A 155 12.99 -30.86 -29.31
CA ASN A 155 11.79 -30.83 -30.16
C ASN A 155 11.01 -29.53 -29.96
N PRO A 156 10.45 -28.95 -31.03
CA PRO A 156 9.58 -27.77 -30.90
C PRO A 156 8.36 -28.06 -30.04
N MET A 157 8.01 -27.13 -29.15
CA MET A 157 6.78 -27.15 -28.38
C MET A 157 5.74 -26.23 -29.01
N SER A 158 4.47 -26.62 -28.96
CA SER A 158 3.37 -25.79 -29.47
C SER A 158 3.07 -24.67 -28.48
N TYR A 159 3.07 -23.44 -28.94
CA TYR A 159 2.74 -22.27 -28.12
C TYR A 159 1.89 -21.25 -28.88
N THR A 160 1.22 -20.38 -28.14
CA THR A 160 0.47 -19.24 -28.66
C THR A 160 0.78 -18.03 -27.81
N ILE A 161 1.09 -16.90 -28.46
CA ILE A 161 1.32 -15.61 -27.80
C ILE A 161 0.08 -14.74 -27.96
N ASN A 162 -0.42 -14.20 -26.85
CA ASN A 162 -1.44 -13.17 -26.80
C ASN A 162 -0.91 -12.01 -25.96
N GLN A 163 -0.48 -10.94 -26.65
CA GLN A 163 0.10 -9.75 -26.02
C GLN A 163 1.26 -10.12 -25.08
N THR A 164 1.12 -9.90 -23.78
CA THR A 164 2.15 -10.16 -22.77
C THR A 164 2.13 -11.58 -22.20
N MET A 165 1.32 -12.48 -22.73
CA MET A 165 1.20 -13.85 -22.24
C MET A 165 1.45 -14.88 -23.33
N MET A 166 2.27 -15.90 -23.02
CA MET A 166 2.51 -17.06 -23.88
C MET A 166 2.00 -18.34 -23.20
N ARG A 167 1.09 -19.04 -23.89
CA ARG A 167 0.62 -20.36 -23.48
C ARG A 167 1.42 -21.43 -24.19
N ILE A 168 1.99 -22.37 -23.45
CA ILE A 168 2.71 -23.53 -23.99
C ILE A 168 1.85 -24.78 -23.73
N ASN A 169 1.40 -25.47 -24.80
CA ASN A 169 0.60 -26.69 -24.67
C ASN A 169 1.50 -27.90 -24.45
N LEU A 170 1.16 -28.74 -23.49
CA LEU A 170 1.92 -29.96 -23.16
C LEU A 170 1.32 -31.16 -23.93
N VAL A 171 2.18 -31.94 -24.57
CA VAL A 171 1.76 -33.18 -25.26
C VAL A 171 1.24 -34.21 -24.26
N THR A 172 1.84 -34.24 -23.07
CA THR A 172 1.43 -35.08 -21.94
C THR A 172 1.23 -34.16 -20.74
N PRO A 173 0.08 -34.23 -20.05
CA PRO A 173 -0.15 -33.46 -18.85
C PRO A 173 0.93 -33.74 -17.80
N MET A 174 1.40 -32.68 -17.15
CA MET A 174 2.39 -32.73 -16.08
C MET A 174 1.69 -33.06 -14.75
N LYS A 175 1.94 -34.24 -14.20
CA LYS A 175 1.30 -34.74 -12.96
C LYS A 175 1.86 -34.04 -11.70
N PRO A 176 1.12 -34.11 -10.57
CA PRO A 176 1.64 -33.72 -9.27
C PRO A 176 3.02 -34.32 -8.97
N GLY A 177 3.96 -33.51 -8.49
CA GLY A 177 5.33 -33.92 -8.16
C GLY A 177 6.28 -34.08 -9.36
N GLU A 178 5.80 -33.94 -10.59
CA GLU A 178 6.65 -33.99 -11.79
C GLU A 178 7.37 -32.67 -12.04
N LYS A 179 8.44 -32.72 -12.82
CA LYS A 179 9.16 -31.55 -13.34
C LYS A 179 9.26 -31.61 -14.85
N LEU A 180 9.22 -30.45 -15.47
CA LEU A 180 9.40 -30.27 -16.89
C LEU A 180 10.57 -29.31 -17.15
N THR A 181 11.43 -29.68 -18.11
CA THR A 181 12.51 -28.79 -18.57
C THR A 181 12.25 -28.43 -20.01
N PHE A 182 12.32 -27.15 -20.33
CA PHE A 182 12.19 -26.61 -21.68
C PHE A 182 13.12 -25.41 -21.86
N SER A 183 13.34 -25.00 -23.10
CA SER A 183 14.22 -23.88 -23.43
C SER A 183 13.54 -22.89 -24.36
N THR A 184 13.88 -21.62 -24.20
CA THR A 184 13.48 -20.52 -25.09
C THR A 184 14.69 -19.75 -25.58
N LYS A 185 14.56 -19.13 -26.74
CA LYS A 185 15.56 -18.18 -27.27
C LYS A 185 14.83 -16.99 -27.83
N TRP A 186 15.35 -15.80 -27.50
CA TRP A 186 14.72 -14.54 -27.87
C TRP A 186 15.72 -13.44 -28.08
N TRP A 187 15.23 -12.32 -28.63
CA TRP A 187 15.89 -11.04 -28.63
C TRP A 187 14.87 -9.91 -28.66
N TYR A 188 15.30 -8.71 -28.23
CA TYR A 188 14.56 -7.48 -28.39
C TYR A 188 15.50 -6.27 -28.43
N ASN A 189 14.98 -5.12 -28.89
CA ASN A 189 15.71 -3.86 -28.89
C ASN A 189 15.30 -3.04 -27.67
N PHE A 190 16.28 -2.46 -26.98
CA PHE A 190 16.01 -1.57 -25.87
C PHE A 190 15.38 -0.26 -26.33
N ASN A 191 14.47 0.26 -25.54
CA ASN A 191 13.95 1.62 -25.62
C ASN A 191 14.86 2.60 -24.89
N ASN A 192 14.92 3.83 -25.39
CA ASN A 192 15.41 4.96 -24.63
C ASN A 192 14.28 5.49 -23.77
N TYR A 193 14.22 5.10 -22.50
CA TYR A 193 13.08 5.40 -21.63
C TYR A 193 12.92 6.90 -21.32
N GLN A 194 13.94 7.75 -21.57
CA GLN A 194 13.84 9.20 -21.45
C GLN A 194 13.18 9.87 -22.65
N LYS A 195 13.19 9.23 -23.82
CA LYS A 195 12.70 9.80 -25.07
C LYS A 195 11.48 9.08 -25.65
N GLU A 196 11.32 7.81 -25.31
CA GLU A 196 10.23 6.97 -25.81
C GLU A 196 9.18 6.79 -24.71
N THR A 197 7.94 7.09 -25.00
CA THR A 197 6.81 6.89 -24.06
C THR A 197 6.43 5.41 -23.97
N SER A 198 7.32 4.54 -23.59
CA SER A 198 6.94 3.21 -23.20
C SER A 198 7.04 3.11 -21.69
N ASN A 199 5.98 2.64 -21.04
CA ASN A 199 6.02 2.29 -19.62
C ASN A 199 6.86 1.01 -19.38
N GLY A 200 7.75 0.67 -20.32
CA GLY A 200 8.60 -0.49 -20.23
C GLY A 200 9.62 -0.33 -19.09
N ARG A 201 9.73 -1.36 -18.29
CA ARG A 201 10.66 -1.43 -17.15
C ARG A 201 12.09 -1.75 -17.59
N SER A 202 12.34 -1.92 -18.89
CA SER A 202 13.64 -2.21 -19.50
C SER A 202 14.00 -1.11 -20.48
N GLY A 203 15.25 -0.69 -20.48
CA GLY A 203 15.69 0.37 -21.39
C GLY A 203 17.07 0.91 -21.06
N TYR A 204 17.39 2.08 -21.60
CA TYR A 204 18.62 2.77 -21.28
C TYR A 204 18.44 4.29 -21.13
N GLU A 205 19.27 4.86 -20.29
CA GLU A 205 19.55 6.29 -20.20
C GLU A 205 20.72 6.61 -21.12
N LEU A 206 20.60 7.67 -21.93
CA LEU A 206 21.66 8.14 -22.82
C LEU A 206 22.34 9.41 -22.27
N PHE A 207 23.62 9.33 -22.01
CA PHE A 207 24.46 10.50 -21.68
C PHE A 207 24.91 11.17 -22.97
N GLU A 208 24.19 12.17 -23.43
CA GLU A 208 24.41 12.81 -24.74
C GLU A 208 25.78 13.48 -24.87
N LYS A 209 26.40 13.93 -23.76
CA LYS A 209 27.72 14.60 -23.76
C LYS A 209 28.87 13.67 -24.17
N ASP A 210 28.72 12.37 -23.89
CA ASP A 210 29.80 11.39 -24.12
C ASP A 210 29.35 10.15 -24.89
N GLY A 211 28.05 10.04 -25.18
CA GLY A 211 27.46 8.94 -25.96
C GLY A 211 27.35 7.62 -25.20
N ASN A 212 27.65 7.58 -23.91
CA ASN A 212 27.52 6.39 -23.08
C ASN A 212 26.08 6.10 -22.72
N ARG A 213 25.78 4.84 -22.42
CA ARG A 213 24.49 4.36 -21.95
C ARG A 213 24.60 3.72 -20.58
N LEU A 214 23.56 3.91 -19.77
CA LEU A 214 23.32 3.14 -18.57
C LEU A 214 22.06 2.30 -18.83
N TYR A 215 22.22 0.97 -18.74
CA TYR A 215 21.13 0.04 -19.02
C TYR A 215 20.44 -0.39 -17.74
N VAL A 216 19.11 -0.28 -17.74
CA VAL A 216 18.18 -0.89 -16.81
C VAL A 216 17.60 -2.11 -17.52
N ILE A 217 17.92 -3.30 -17.05
CA ILE A 217 17.53 -4.55 -17.71
C ILE A 217 16.62 -5.33 -16.77
N ALA A 218 15.35 -5.06 -16.89
CA ALA A 218 14.24 -5.65 -16.16
C ALA A 218 13.29 -6.37 -17.13
N GLN A 219 12.51 -7.35 -16.69
CA GLN A 219 11.54 -8.06 -17.56
C GLN A 219 12.14 -8.65 -18.84
N PHE A 220 13.43 -8.99 -18.81
CA PHE A 220 14.23 -9.21 -20.01
C PHE A 220 14.17 -10.65 -20.55
N TYR A 221 13.53 -11.56 -19.86
CA TYR A 221 13.43 -12.99 -20.20
C TYR A 221 11.98 -13.47 -20.06
N PRO A 222 11.53 -14.51 -20.78
CA PRO A 222 10.24 -15.14 -20.57
C PRO A 222 10.13 -15.75 -19.19
N ARG A 223 9.12 -15.37 -18.39
CA ARG A 223 8.98 -15.71 -16.97
C ARG A 223 7.77 -16.61 -16.72
N MET A 224 7.92 -17.66 -15.93
CA MET A 224 6.79 -18.52 -15.54
C MET A 224 5.76 -17.70 -14.77
N ALA A 225 4.47 -17.88 -15.08
CA ALA A 225 3.39 -17.36 -14.27
C ALA A 225 3.21 -18.18 -12.98
N VAL A 226 2.64 -17.57 -11.92
CA VAL A 226 2.25 -18.30 -10.72
C VAL A 226 1.06 -19.21 -11.03
N TYR A 227 1.07 -20.42 -10.45
CA TYR A 227 -0.09 -21.29 -10.32
C TYR A 227 -0.31 -21.57 -8.83
N ASN A 228 -1.47 -21.19 -8.31
CA ASN A 228 -1.76 -21.31 -6.88
C ASN A 228 -3.17 -21.86 -6.60
N ASP A 229 -3.49 -21.99 -5.32
CA ASP A 229 -4.76 -22.50 -4.79
C ASP A 229 -5.92 -21.50 -4.88
N VAL A 230 -5.66 -20.24 -5.23
CA VAL A 230 -6.65 -19.16 -5.26
C VAL A 230 -7.26 -19.00 -6.64
N GLU A 231 -6.42 -18.84 -7.67
CA GLU A 231 -6.85 -18.53 -9.05
C GLU A 231 -6.43 -19.58 -10.06
N GLY A 232 -5.65 -20.61 -9.66
CA GLY A 232 -4.94 -21.42 -10.61
C GLY A 232 -3.82 -20.60 -11.27
N TRP A 233 -3.82 -20.44 -12.59
CA TRP A 233 -2.85 -19.63 -13.31
C TRP A 233 -3.14 -18.13 -13.18
N GLN A 234 -2.18 -17.37 -12.67
CA GLN A 234 -2.17 -15.91 -12.69
C GLN A 234 -1.69 -15.43 -14.07
N ASN A 235 -2.60 -15.38 -15.03
CA ASN A 235 -2.31 -15.10 -16.44
C ASN A 235 -2.92 -13.79 -16.97
N MET A 236 -3.15 -12.83 -16.07
CA MET A 236 -3.57 -11.49 -16.49
C MET A 236 -2.51 -10.82 -17.35
N GLN A 237 -2.97 -10.08 -18.35
CA GLN A 237 -2.11 -9.23 -19.19
C GLN A 237 -1.43 -8.16 -18.34
N PHE A 238 -0.23 -7.78 -18.74
CA PHE A 238 0.46 -6.62 -18.20
C PHE A 238 0.16 -5.39 -19.09
N TRP A 239 -0.62 -4.46 -18.56
CA TRP A 239 -0.99 -3.22 -19.25
C TRP A 239 -0.16 -2.01 -18.79
N GLY A 240 0.62 -2.14 -17.71
CA GLY A 240 1.55 -1.13 -17.23
C GLY A 240 1.34 -0.67 -15.78
N SER A 241 0.19 -0.98 -15.17
CA SER A 241 -0.13 -0.51 -13.80
C SER A 241 0.13 -1.54 -12.71
N GLY A 242 -0.34 -2.77 -12.90
CA GLY A 242 -0.07 -3.88 -11.96
C GLY A 242 1.26 -4.55 -12.28
N GLU A 243 2.12 -4.75 -11.28
CA GLU A 243 3.47 -5.21 -11.55
C GLU A 243 3.55 -6.72 -11.79
N PHE A 244 3.93 -7.54 -10.80
CA PHE A 244 4.26 -8.93 -11.09
C PHE A 244 3.65 -9.91 -10.09
N ALA A 245 3.50 -11.17 -10.57
CA ALA A 245 3.30 -12.34 -9.72
C ALA A 245 4.12 -13.47 -10.33
N LEU A 246 5.19 -13.90 -9.66
CA LEU A 246 6.17 -14.86 -10.17
C LEU A 246 6.50 -15.92 -9.12
N PRO A 247 6.68 -17.19 -9.52
CA PRO A 247 7.09 -18.25 -8.60
C PRO A 247 8.56 -18.09 -8.19
N PHE A 248 8.89 -18.51 -6.99
CA PHE A 248 10.27 -18.59 -6.54
C PHE A 248 11.05 -19.68 -7.27
N GLY A 249 12.35 -19.46 -7.42
CA GLY A 249 13.28 -20.41 -7.99
C GLY A 249 14.74 -20.03 -7.83
N ASN A 250 15.61 -20.80 -8.46
CA ASN A 250 17.04 -20.55 -8.49
C ASN A 250 17.44 -20.04 -9.86
N PHE A 251 18.36 -19.10 -9.90
CA PHE A 251 18.85 -18.49 -11.13
C PHE A 251 20.36 -18.64 -11.22
N ASP A 252 20.84 -19.15 -12.37
CA ASP A 252 22.24 -19.09 -12.79
C ASP A 252 22.26 -18.31 -14.10
N VAL A 253 22.84 -17.10 -14.07
CA VAL A 253 22.77 -16.15 -15.19
C VAL A 253 24.15 -15.72 -15.65
N ASN A 254 24.45 -15.95 -16.93
CA ASN A 254 25.64 -15.49 -17.59
C ASN A 254 25.33 -14.25 -18.43
N ILE A 255 26.01 -13.13 -18.15
CA ILE A 255 25.74 -11.83 -18.77
C ILE A 255 27.00 -11.40 -19.52
N THR A 256 26.93 -11.35 -20.84
CA THR A 256 28.03 -10.95 -21.72
C THR A 256 27.82 -9.51 -22.19
N VAL A 257 28.77 -8.63 -21.85
CA VAL A 257 28.74 -7.20 -22.17
C VAL A 257 30.12 -6.75 -22.69
N PRO A 258 30.25 -5.52 -23.25
CA PRO A 258 31.56 -4.92 -23.54
C PRO A 258 32.49 -4.99 -22.33
N ALA A 259 33.76 -5.22 -22.56
CA ALA A 259 34.75 -5.51 -21.48
C ALA A 259 35.02 -4.33 -20.54
N ASP A 260 34.64 -3.13 -20.93
CA ASP A 260 34.75 -1.88 -20.15
C ASP A 260 33.45 -1.57 -19.33
N HIS A 261 32.44 -2.40 -19.41
CA HIS A 261 31.24 -2.30 -18.58
C HIS A 261 31.47 -2.88 -17.17
N VAL A 262 30.82 -2.26 -16.19
CA VAL A 262 30.63 -2.80 -14.85
C VAL A 262 29.17 -3.24 -14.75
N ILE A 263 28.92 -4.39 -14.13
CA ILE A 263 27.58 -4.96 -13.92
C ILE A 263 27.32 -5.10 -12.43
N ASP A 264 26.09 -4.81 -12.02
CA ASP A 264 25.50 -5.43 -10.84
C ASP A 264 24.13 -6.04 -11.21
N ALA A 265 23.72 -7.05 -10.46
CA ALA A 265 22.52 -7.83 -10.78
C ALA A 265 21.99 -8.55 -9.53
N THR A 266 20.80 -9.13 -9.63
CA THR A 266 20.26 -10.08 -8.66
C THR A 266 21.28 -11.22 -8.38
N GLY A 267 21.47 -11.56 -7.11
CA GLY A 267 22.35 -12.69 -6.72
C GLY A 267 23.83 -12.31 -6.52
N GLU A 268 24.62 -13.33 -6.24
CA GLU A 268 26.05 -13.20 -5.99
C GLU A 268 26.85 -13.34 -7.27
N LEU A 269 27.89 -12.50 -7.41
CA LEU A 269 28.85 -12.58 -8.51
C LEU A 269 29.83 -13.74 -8.27
N MET A 270 29.78 -14.76 -9.10
CA MET A 270 30.49 -16.02 -8.94
C MET A 270 31.94 -16.00 -9.49
N ASN A 271 32.26 -15.10 -10.43
CA ASN A 271 33.55 -15.04 -11.11
C ASN A 271 34.24 -13.69 -10.95
N ARG A 272 34.20 -13.10 -9.75
CA ARG A 272 34.72 -11.75 -9.44
C ARG A 272 36.14 -11.54 -9.92
N SER A 273 37.04 -12.51 -9.72
CA SER A 273 38.44 -12.44 -10.14
C SER A 273 38.66 -12.48 -11.66
N GLU A 274 37.67 -12.91 -12.46
CA GLU A 274 37.74 -12.92 -13.92
C GLU A 274 37.31 -11.57 -14.52
N VAL A 275 36.44 -10.83 -13.84
CA VAL A 275 35.80 -9.62 -14.38
C VAL A 275 36.33 -8.32 -13.77
N PHE A 276 36.77 -8.35 -12.51
CA PHE A 276 37.42 -7.23 -11.83
C PHE A 276 38.96 -7.33 -11.87
N THR A 277 39.62 -6.20 -11.72
CA THR A 277 41.06 -6.14 -11.51
C THR A 277 41.45 -6.67 -10.13
N VAL A 278 42.67 -7.07 -9.94
CA VAL A 278 43.21 -7.53 -8.64
C VAL A 278 42.99 -6.49 -7.54
N GLU A 279 43.11 -5.20 -7.86
CA GLU A 279 42.93 -4.12 -6.90
C GLU A 279 41.43 -3.93 -6.52
N GLN A 280 40.52 -4.03 -7.48
CA GLN A 280 39.06 -3.99 -7.22
C GLN A 280 38.64 -5.17 -6.36
N VAL A 281 39.18 -6.37 -6.59
CA VAL A 281 38.91 -7.55 -5.74
C VAL A 281 39.34 -7.28 -4.30
N LYS A 282 40.53 -6.75 -4.07
CA LYS A 282 41.03 -6.40 -2.72
C LYS A 282 40.14 -5.35 -2.03
N ARG A 283 39.67 -4.33 -2.77
CA ARG A 283 38.78 -3.32 -2.23
C ARG A 283 37.42 -3.94 -1.83
N TYR A 284 36.90 -4.90 -2.60
CA TYR A 284 35.69 -5.63 -2.23
C TYR A 284 35.92 -6.48 -0.96
N GLU A 285 37.03 -7.18 -0.82
CA GLU A 285 37.37 -7.93 0.40
C GLU A 285 37.50 -7.01 1.63
N LEU A 286 37.92 -5.77 1.42
CA LEU A 286 37.91 -4.75 2.48
C LEU A 286 36.50 -4.30 2.82
N ALA A 287 35.62 -4.09 1.81
CA ALA A 287 34.22 -3.72 1.99
C ALA A 287 33.46 -4.76 2.81
N GLN A 288 33.73 -6.05 2.62
CA GLN A 288 33.12 -7.14 3.40
C GLN A 288 33.38 -7.08 4.92
N LYS A 289 34.36 -6.26 5.33
CA LYS A 289 34.74 -6.06 6.74
C LYS A 289 34.47 -4.64 7.24
N SER A 290 33.93 -3.79 6.38
CA SER A 290 33.63 -2.38 6.69
C SER A 290 32.17 -2.18 7.08
N PHE A 291 31.89 -2.12 8.38
CA PHE A 291 30.53 -1.97 8.92
C PHE A 291 30.11 -0.51 9.13
N ASP A 292 31.08 0.41 9.13
CA ASP A 292 30.84 1.82 9.50
C ASP A 292 30.73 2.75 8.28
N LYS A 293 31.39 2.39 7.18
CA LYS A 293 31.46 3.23 5.98
C LYS A 293 31.63 2.42 4.71
N PRO A 294 31.10 2.90 3.59
CA PRO A 294 31.34 2.32 2.27
C PRO A 294 32.82 2.34 1.89
N VAL A 295 33.22 1.33 1.15
CA VAL A 295 34.54 1.23 0.47
C VAL A 295 34.30 1.32 -1.03
N VAL A 296 34.97 2.23 -1.70
CA VAL A 296 34.91 2.39 -3.16
C VAL A 296 35.67 1.27 -3.85
N ILE A 297 34.98 0.46 -4.63
CA ILE A 297 35.54 -0.71 -5.35
C ILE A 297 35.96 -0.31 -6.74
N VAL A 298 35.09 0.35 -7.52
CA VAL A 298 35.41 0.99 -8.78
C VAL A 298 35.39 2.51 -8.56
N THR A 299 36.54 3.13 -8.69
CA THR A 299 36.67 4.56 -8.45
C THR A 299 36.15 5.40 -9.60
N GLN A 300 35.81 6.67 -9.34
CA GLN A 300 35.38 7.61 -10.39
C GLN A 300 36.42 7.71 -11.52
N ALA A 301 37.73 7.75 -11.19
CA ALA A 301 38.77 7.81 -12.20
C ALA A 301 38.81 6.55 -13.09
N GLU A 302 38.56 5.37 -12.53
CA GLU A 302 38.43 4.11 -13.30
C GLU A 302 37.21 4.14 -14.21
N ALA A 303 36.05 4.64 -13.73
CA ALA A 303 34.83 4.82 -14.52
C ALA A 303 35.02 5.83 -15.66
N GLU A 304 35.65 7.00 -15.38
CA GLU A 304 35.96 8.02 -16.40
C GLU A 304 36.99 7.52 -17.48
N ALA A 305 37.83 6.58 -17.12
CA ALA A 305 38.72 5.92 -18.09
C ALA A 305 37.90 4.94 -18.96
N ALA A 306 36.96 4.18 -18.39
CA ALA A 306 36.12 3.26 -19.11
C ALA A 306 35.12 3.97 -20.06
N GLU A 307 34.60 5.12 -19.68
CA GLU A 307 33.71 5.97 -20.52
C GLU A 307 34.32 6.28 -21.92
N LYS A 308 35.62 6.34 -22.02
CA LYS A 308 36.38 6.65 -23.26
C LYS A 308 36.71 5.42 -24.08
N GLY A 309 36.49 4.22 -23.54
CA GLY A 309 37.04 2.98 -24.07
C GLY A 309 36.28 2.43 -25.26
N PHE A 310 34.97 2.36 -25.19
CA PHE A 310 34.05 1.73 -26.19
C PHE A 310 34.61 0.40 -26.72
N SER A 311 34.94 -0.52 -25.80
CA SER A 311 35.61 -1.77 -26.10
C SER A 311 34.82 -2.70 -27.01
N ASP A 312 35.44 -3.19 -28.07
CA ASP A 312 34.91 -4.28 -28.91
C ASP A 312 35.08 -5.67 -28.27
N LYS A 313 35.94 -5.78 -27.24
CA LYS A 313 36.10 -7.02 -26.47
C LYS A 313 34.93 -7.18 -25.52
N LYS A 314 34.59 -8.43 -25.20
CA LYS A 314 33.51 -8.78 -24.29
C LYS A 314 34.01 -9.49 -23.05
N LYS A 315 33.25 -9.36 -21.95
CA LYS A 315 33.42 -10.12 -20.70
C LYS A 315 32.09 -10.77 -20.35
N THR A 316 32.16 -11.96 -19.77
CA THR A 316 30.97 -12.65 -19.23
C THR A 316 31.01 -12.62 -17.72
N TRP A 317 29.97 -12.04 -17.12
CA TRP A 317 29.74 -11.99 -15.69
C TRP A 317 28.78 -13.13 -15.32
N LYS A 318 29.06 -13.86 -14.24
CA LYS A 318 28.26 -15.02 -13.81
C LYS A 318 27.65 -14.74 -12.47
N PHE A 319 26.31 -14.69 -12.42
CA PHE A 319 25.58 -14.48 -11.19
C PHE A 319 24.79 -15.74 -10.82
N SER A 320 24.64 -15.99 -9.50
CA SER A 320 23.78 -17.04 -8.97
C SER A 320 22.90 -16.48 -7.86
N ALA A 321 21.59 -16.73 -7.95
CA ALA A 321 20.61 -16.36 -6.93
C ALA A 321 19.80 -17.58 -6.51
N LYS A 322 19.47 -17.68 -5.22
CA LYS A 322 18.70 -18.80 -4.67
C LYS A 322 17.39 -18.30 -4.08
N ASN A 323 16.31 -19.01 -4.40
CA ASN A 323 14.98 -18.77 -3.89
C ASN A 323 14.54 -17.30 -4.07
N VAL A 324 14.67 -16.79 -5.29
CA VAL A 324 14.20 -15.47 -5.71
C VAL A 324 13.07 -15.62 -6.72
N ARG A 325 12.22 -14.59 -6.82
CA ARG A 325 11.10 -14.62 -7.76
C ARG A 325 11.43 -14.06 -9.13
N ASP A 326 12.45 -13.21 -9.23
CA ASP A 326 12.83 -12.51 -10.46
C ASP A 326 14.31 -12.23 -10.50
N PHE A 327 14.79 -11.65 -11.63
CA PHE A 327 16.19 -11.30 -11.85
C PHE A 327 16.30 -9.98 -12.62
N GLY A 328 17.05 -9.03 -12.08
CA GLY A 328 17.33 -7.72 -12.69
C GLY A 328 18.82 -7.50 -12.90
N ILE A 329 19.17 -6.67 -13.87
CA ILE A 329 20.56 -6.37 -14.27
C ILE A 329 20.70 -4.87 -14.50
N ALA A 330 21.80 -4.28 -14.00
CA ALA A 330 22.23 -2.94 -14.36
C ALA A 330 23.66 -2.98 -14.92
N THR A 331 23.92 -2.24 -15.99
CA THR A 331 25.25 -2.21 -16.59
C THR A 331 25.56 -0.88 -17.29
N SER A 332 26.78 -0.39 -17.07
CA SER A 332 27.31 0.81 -17.73
C SER A 332 28.83 0.86 -17.66
N ARG A 333 29.46 1.61 -18.58
CA ARG A 333 30.89 2.03 -18.46
C ARG A 333 31.05 3.09 -17.39
N LYS A 334 29.98 3.83 -17.05
CA LYS A 334 29.99 4.99 -16.15
C LYS A 334 29.95 4.61 -14.67
N PHE A 335 29.80 3.33 -14.34
CA PHE A 335 29.58 2.93 -12.96
C PHE A 335 30.80 3.09 -12.06
N ILE A 336 30.67 3.98 -11.10
CA ILE A 336 31.38 3.96 -9.82
C ILE A 336 30.66 2.90 -8.98
N TYR A 337 31.39 2.15 -8.18
CA TYR A 337 30.84 1.09 -7.34
C TYR A 337 31.41 1.19 -5.94
N ASP A 338 30.54 1.25 -4.95
CA ASP A 338 30.93 1.15 -3.54
C ASP A 338 30.03 0.19 -2.76
N ALA A 339 30.55 -0.32 -1.64
CA ALA A 339 29.86 -1.29 -0.81
C ALA A 339 30.30 -1.21 0.67
N MET A 340 29.42 -1.65 1.56
CA MET A 340 29.74 -1.85 2.98
C MET A 340 29.02 -3.10 3.54
N ALA A 341 29.57 -3.63 4.63
CA ALA A 341 29.01 -4.76 5.34
C ALA A 341 27.88 -4.32 6.30
N VAL A 342 26.85 -5.13 6.40
CA VAL A 342 25.74 -4.98 7.34
C VAL A 342 25.60 -6.26 8.15
N GLN A 343 25.72 -6.17 9.48
CA GLN A 343 25.46 -7.33 10.35
C GLN A 343 23.97 -7.63 10.40
N MET A 344 23.58 -8.85 10.03
CA MET A 344 22.21 -9.31 9.98
C MET A 344 22.09 -10.65 10.73
N GLY A 345 21.72 -10.60 12.01
CA GLY A 345 21.79 -11.78 12.87
C GLY A 345 23.19 -12.36 12.89
N SER A 346 23.36 -13.63 12.50
CA SER A 346 24.66 -14.31 12.41
C SER A 346 25.37 -14.15 11.04
N ARG A 347 24.75 -13.43 10.08
CA ARG A 347 25.28 -13.28 8.71
C ARG A 347 25.76 -11.86 8.45
N VAL A 348 26.62 -11.73 7.45
CA VAL A 348 27.01 -10.45 6.85
C VAL A 348 26.27 -10.32 5.52
N VAL A 349 25.59 -9.20 5.33
CA VAL A 349 24.91 -8.80 4.09
C VAL A 349 25.66 -7.61 3.51
N MET A 350 25.79 -7.54 2.20
CA MET A 350 26.43 -6.40 1.53
C MET A 350 25.38 -5.36 1.12
N ALA A 351 25.55 -4.13 1.59
CA ALA A 351 24.88 -2.96 1.05
C ALA A 351 25.77 -2.37 -0.04
N GLU A 352 25.24 -2.22 -1.25
CA GLU A 352 26.01 -1.87 -2.45
C GLU A 352 25.31 -0.74 -3.22
N SER A 353 26.10 0.09 -3.93
CA SER A 353 25.58 1.08 -4.86
C SER A 353 26.44 1.19 -6.10
N VAL A 354 25.78 1.33 -7.27
CA VAL A 354 26.43 1.63 -8.54
C VAL A 354 25.80 2.87 -9.17
N TYR A 355 26.62 3.82 -9.58
CA TYR A 355 26.16 5.12 -10.04
C TYR A 355 27.17 5.81 -10.96
N PRO A 356 26.73 6.68 -11.89
CA PRO A 356 27.62 7.47 -12.72
C PRO A 356 28.19 8.66 -11.92
N LYS A 357 29.27 9.27 -12.42
CA LYS A 357 29.87 10.46 -11.81
C LYS A 357 28.92 11.64 -11.65
N GLU A 358 27.93 11.74 -12.51
CA GLU A 358 26.88 12.76 -12.47
C GLU A 358 26.01 12.66 -11.20
N ALA A 359 26.03 11.53 -10.53
CA ALA A 359 25.34 11.30 -9.27
C ALA A 359 26.15 11.76 -8.03
N ASN A 360 27.47 12.03 -8.20
CA ASN A 360 28.32 12.50 -7.12
C ASN A 360 28.16 14.03 -6.90
N PRO A 361 28.34 14.53 -5.65
CA PRO A 361 28.78 13.77 -4.46
C PRO A 361 27.62 13.06 -3.72
N LEU A 362 26.38 13.33 -4.05
CA LEU A 362 25.19 12.87 -3.31
C LEU A 362 25.18 11.35 -3.10
N TRP A 363 25.39 10.58 -4.18
CA TRP A 363 25.32 9.12 -4.14
C TRP A 363 26.44 8.50 -3.33
N GLY A 364 27.69 8.91 -3.55
CA GLY A 364 28.83 8.40 -2.80
C GLY A 364 28.78 8.68 -1.29
N GLU A 365 28.11 9.77 -0.90
CA GLU A 365 27.94 10.11 0.52
C GLU A 365 26.74 9.42 1.17
N THR A 366 25.69 9.08 0.39
CA THR A 366 24.38 8.78 0.97
C THR A 366 23.84 7.40 0.62
N SER A 367 23.91 6.95 -0.66
CA SER A 367 23.14 5.80 -1.15
C SER A 367 23.41 4.51 -0.37
N THR A 368 24.63 4.02 -0.33
CA THR A 368 24.98 2.76 0.33
C THR A 368 24.68 2.76 1.83
N ARG A 369 24.80 3.92 2.48
CA ARG A 369 24.41 4.08 3.89
C ARG A 369 22.90 3.97 4.07
N THR A 370 22.12 4.51 3.13
CA THR A 370 20.67 4.40 3.12
C THR A 370 20.23 2.94 2.89
N VAL A 371 20.86 2.21 1.96
CA VAL A 371 20.64 0.77 1.78
C VAL A 371 20.88 0.03 3.11
N ALA A 372 22.03 0.27 3.76
CA ALA A 372 22.37 -0.37 5.03
C ALA A 372 21.37 -0.04 6.16
N HIS A 373 20.87 1.20 6.21
CA HIS A 373 19.84 1.62 7.16
C HIS A 373 18.53 0.88 6.90
N THR A 374 18.06 0.87 5.65
CA THR A 374 16.81 0.22 5.25
C THR A 374 16.80 -1.27 5.63
N LEU A 375 17.88 -1.99 5.30
CA LEU A 375 18.01 -3.40 5.66
C LEU A 375 17.89 -3.62 7.18
N LYS A 376 18.49 -2.77 8.01
CA LYS A 376 18.40 -2.87 9.48
C LYS A 376 17.01 -2.54 9.98
N SER A 377 16.41 -1.45 9.51
CA SER A 377 15.09 -0.99 9.92
C SER A 377 14.02 -2.04 9.60
N TYR A 378 13.89 -2.43 8.34
CA TYR A 378 12.89 -3.42 7.93
C TYR A 378 13.09 -4.78 8.62
N SER A 379 14.34 -5.21 8.80
CA SER A 379 14.60 -6.47 9.51
C SER A 379 14.15 -6.43 10.96
N SER A 380 14.27 -5.29 11.64
CA SER A 380 13.84 -5.15 13.04
C SER A 380 12.33 -5.31 13.19
N HIS A 381 11.57 -4.88 12.20
CA HIS A 381 10.10 -4.90 12.19
C HIS A 381 9.49 -6.17 11.57
N THR A 382 10.27 -6.96 10.82
CA THR A 382 9.78 -8.14 10.10
C THR A 382 10.59 -9.39 10.41
N PHE A 383 11.62 -9.67 9.62
CA PHE A 383 12.56 -10.80 9.75
C PHE A 383 13.94 -10.38 9.26
N ASP A 384 14.99 -11.03 9.73
CA ASP A 384 16.35 -10.80 9.25
C ASP A 384 16.43 -10.98 7.74
N TYR A 385 16.93 -9.97 7.02
CA TYR A 385 17.07 -10.00 5.58
C TYR A 385 17.83 -11.26 5.10
N PRO A 386 17.23 -12.13 4.27
CA PRO A 386 17.77 -13.45 4.01
C PRO A 386 18.77 -13.50 2.87
N TYR A 387 18.82 -12.50 2.00
CA TYR A 387 19.68 -12.49 0.84
C TYR A 387 21.08 -11.94 1.14
N PRO A 388 22.10 -12.26 0.31
CA PRO A 388 23.49 -11.90 0.59
C PRO A 388 23.82 -10.42 0.37
N LYS A 389 23.01 -9.70 -0.39
CA LYS A 389 23.22 -8.29 -0.70
C LYS A 389 21.95 -7.55 -1.02
N ALA A 390 22.02 -6.22 -1.06
CA ALA A 390 21.06 -5.34 -1.70
C ALA A 390 21.80 -4.19 -2.39
N VAL A 391 21.39 -3.88 -3.62
CA VAL A 391 22.07 -2.94 -4.51
C VAL A 391 21.12 -1.79 -4.87
N SER A 392 21.58 -0.56 -4.71
CA SER A 392 20.94 0.66 -5.22
C SER A 392 21.65 1.13 -6.48
N VAL A 393 20.92 1.26 -7.58
CA VAL A 393 21.46 1.71 -8.89
C VAL A 393 20.94 3.11 -9.18
N SER A 394 21.83 4.06 -9.47
CA SER A 394 21.41 5.38 -9.94
C SER A 394 20.97 5.32 -11.39
N ALA A 395 19.68 5.50 -11.63
CA ALA A 395 19.11 5.61 -12.96
C ALA A 395 18.09 6.75 -12.96
N GLU A 396 18.23 7.73 -13.85
CA GLU A 396 17.35 8.91 -13.88
C GLU A 396 15.93 8.49 -14.23
N ASP A 397 14.94 9.16 -13.65
CA ASP A 397 13.51 8.90 -13.85
C ASP A 397 13.05 7.47 -13.47
N GLN A 398 13.86 6.72 -12.69
CA GLN A 398 13.50 5.37 -12.24
C GLN A 398 13.21 5.34 -10.74
N GLY A 399 12.20 4.57 -10.35
CA GLY A 399 11.92 4.02 -9.05
C GLY A 399 11.39 2.63 -9.31
N MET A 400 12.18 1.59 -9.06
CA MET A 400 11.84 0.22 -9.49
C MET A 400 12.65 -0.80 -8.71
N GLU A 401 11.95 -1.76 -8.19
CA GLU A 401 12.46 -2.85 -7.37
C GLU A 401 12.65 -4.16 -8.14
N TYR A 402 13.66 -4.91 -7.72
CA TYR A 402 13.89 -6.31 -8.06
C TYR A 402 14.57 -7.03 -6.89
N PRO A 403 14.54 -8.36 -6.81
CA PRO A 403 15.25 -9.04 -5.74
C PRO A 403 16.73 -8.67 -5.71
N MET A 404 17.19 -8.14 -4.59
CA MET A 404 18.59 -7.73 -4.33
C MET A 404 19.12 -6.55 -5.15
N ILE A 405 18.34 -5.95 -6.06
CA ILE A 405 18.74 -4.80 -6.88
C ILE A 405 17.54 -3.90 -7.15
N CYS A 406 17.73 -2.59 -7.08
CA CYS A 406 16.70 -1.60 -7.42
C CYS A 406 17.32 -0.41 -8.16
N TRP A 407 16.48 0.32 -8.89
CA TRP A 407 16.87 1.53 -9.61
C TRP A 407 16.21 2.74 -8.98
N ASN A 408 16.99 3.81 -8.80
CA ASN A 408 16.57 4.98 -8.02
C ASN A 408 16.94 6.27 -8.73
N TYR A 409 16.03 7.22 -8.74
CA TYR A 409 16.27 8.57 -9.23
C TYR A 409 16.98 9.44 -8.18
N GLY A 410 17.31 10.66 -8.55
CA GLY A 410 17.80 11.72 -7.67
C GLY A 410 19.29 11.93 -7.80
N ARG A 411 19.65 12.90 -8.64
CA ARG A 411 21.03 13.35 -8.87
C ARG A 411 21.14 14.85 -8.59
N PRO A 412 22.36 15.36 -8.29
CA PRO A 412 22.63 16.78 -8.31
C PRO A 412 22.24 17.42 -9.65
N ASP A 413 22.06 18.73 -9.67
CA ASP A 413 21.88 19.47 -10.91
C ASP A 413 23.15 19.47 -11.79
N GLU A 414 23.08 20.05 -12.99
CA GLU A 414 24.21 20.11 -13.93
C GLU A 414 25.47 20.78 -13.37
N ASN A 415 25.35 21.56 -12.30
CA ASN A 415 26.45 22.25 -11.61
C ASN A 415 26.96 21.46 -10.40
N GLY A 416 26.42 20.27 -10.14
CA GLY A 416 26.74 19.44 -8.98
C GLY A 416 26.11 19.90 -7.68
N VAL A 417 25.08 20.79 -7.73
CA VAL A 417 24.39 21.29 -6.55
C VAL A 417 23.19 20.39 -6.22
N THR A 418 23.07 20.02 -4.94
CA THR A 418 21.98 19.21 -4.44
C THR A 418 21.09 20.04 -3.52
N SER A 419 19.81 20.19 -3.85
CA SER A 419 18.82 20.76 -2.93
C SER A 419 18.44 19.71 -1.85
N GLU A 420 17.99 20.18 -0.68
CA GLU A 420 17.45 19.31 0.36
C GLU A 420 16.26 18.46 -0.15
N GLN A 421 15.46 19.01 -1.06
CA GLN A 421 14.36 18.26 -1.68
C GLN A 421 14.86 17.09 -2.52
N VAL A 422 15.88 17.27 -3.34
CA VAL A 422 16.49 16.21 -4.15
C VAL A 422 17.14 15.16 -3.25
N LYS A 423 17.88 15.59 -2.22
CA LYS A 423 18.52 14.70 -1.26
C LYS A 423 17.50 13.84 -0.51
N ASN A 424 16.46 14.46 0.06
CA ASN A 424 15.42 13.72 0.78
C ASN A 424 14.60 12.84 -0.16
N GLY A 425 14.33 13.28 -1.39
CA GLY A 425 13.68 12.47 -2.41
C GLY A 425 14.50 11.25 -2.78
N MET A 426 15.82 11.39 -2.96
CA MET A 426 16.73 10.27 -3.23
C MET A 426 16.81 9.30 -2.04
N ILE A 427 16.90 9.80 -0.81
CA ILE A 427 16.86 8.94 0.38
C ILE A 427 15.54 8.18 0.45
N GLY A 428 14.42 8.86 0.28
CA GLY A 428 13.09 8.23 0.33
C GLY A 428 12.93 7.14 -0.73
N VAL A 429 13.31 7.39 -1.99
CA VAL A 429 13.21 6.36 -3.03
C VAL A 429 14.16 5.18 -2.76
N VAL A 430 15.37 5.40 -2.26
CA VAL A 430 16.27 4.27 -1.89
C VAL A 430 15.69 3.46 -0.74
N VAL A 431 15.08 4.10 0.27
CA VAL A 431 14.38 3.39 1.36
C VAL A 431 13.23 2.56 0.80
N HIS A 432 12.43 3.15 -0.11
CA HIS A 432 11.28 2.51 -0.72
C HIS A 432 11.68 1.30 -1.55
N GLU A 433 12.56 1.48 -2.55
CA GLU A 433 12.93 0.43 -3.50
C GLU A 433 13.76 -0.71 -2.85
N VAL A 434 14.62 -0.41 -1.89
CA VAL A 434 15.30 -1.44 -1.10
C VAL A 434 14.32 -2.16 -0.18
N GLY A 435 13.33 -1.45 0.35
CA GLY A 435 12.27 -1.98 1.19
C GLY A 435 11.43 -3.05 0.50
N HIS A 436 11.18 -2.91 -0.79
CA HIS A 436 10.47 -3.90 -1.60
C HIS A 436 11.12 -5.30 -1.59
N ASN A 437 12.38 -5.43 -1.23
CA ASN A 437 12.95 -6.76 -0.99
C ASN A 437 12.15 -7.58 0.06
N PHE A 438 11.47 -6.90 1.00
CA PHE A 438 10.62 -7.55 2.01
C PHE A 438 9.20 -7.76 1.51
N PHE A 439 8.60 -6.73 0.93
CA PHE A 439 7.28 -6.67 0.32
C PHE A 439 7.40 -6.01 -1.06
N PRO A 440 7.24 -6.70 -2.18
CA PRO A 440 6.71 -8.05 -2.36
C PRO A 440 7.77 -9.12 -2.67
N MET A 441 9.08 -8.80 -2.74
CA MET A 441 10.07 -9.76 -3.26
C MET A 441 10.22 -11.03 -2.41
N ILE A 442 9.99 -10.95 -1.08
CA ILE A 442 10.04 -12.11 -0.17
C ILE A 442 8.64 -12.51 0.29
N VAL A 443 7.79 -11.56 0.67
CA VAL A 443 6.36 -11.80 0.94
C VAL A 443 5.62 -11.51 -0.36
N ASN A 444 5.49 -12.53 -1.22
CA ASN A 444 5.24 -12.41 -2.65
C ASN A 444 3.72 -12.42 -2.96
N SER A 445 3.07 -11.27 -2.83
CA SER A 445 1.67 -11.07 -3.22
C SER A 445 1.47 -10.97 -4.73
N ASP A 446 0.23 -11.14 -5.20
CA ASP A 446 -0.16 -10.85 -6.59
C ASP A 446 -0.40 -9.36 -6.77
N GLU A 447 0.58 -8.66 -7.32
CA GLU A 447 0.56 -7.22 -7.51
C GLU A 447 -0.40 -6.78 -8.62
N ARG A 448 -0.70 -7.66 -9.57
CA ARG A 448 -1.68 -7.36 -10.63
C ARG A 448 -3.10 -7.26 -10.09
N GLN A 449 -3.40 -8.01 -9.03
CA GLN A 449 -4.70 -7.96 -8.37
C GLN A 449 -4.72 -6.93 -7.24
N TRP A 450 -3.67 -6.90 -6.41
CA TRP A 450 -3.66 -6.15 -5.15
C TRP A 450 -2.35 -5.38 -4.96
N THR A 451 -2.14 -4.35 -5.78
CA THR A 451 -0.93 -3.52 -5.74
C THR A 451 -0.67 -2.87 -4.36
N TRP A 452 -1.71 -2.71 -3.51
CA TRP A 452 -1.52 -2.19 -2.17
C TRP A 452 -0.72 -3.11 -1.23
N MET A 453 -0.69 -4.43 -1.51
CA MET A 453 0.10 -5.39 -0.73
C MET A 453 1.60 -5.30 -1.04
N ASP A 454 1.92 -4.75 -2.17
CA ASP A 454 3.23 -4.34 -2.60
C ASP A 454 3.52 -2.92 -2.09
N GLU A 455 2.96 -1.93 -2.71
CA GLU A 455 3.25 -0.52 -2.51
C GLU A 455 2.79 0.03 -1.15
N GLY A 456 1.64 -0.42 -0.70
CA GLY A 456 1.05 0.07 0.55
C GLY A 456 1.75 -0.46 1.80
N LEU A 457 2.06 -1.76 1.84
CA LEU A 457 2.83 -2.34 2.94
C LEU A 457 4.24 -1.76 2.97
N ASN A 458 4.86 -1.61 1.79
CA ASN A 458 6.18 -1.03 1.68
C ASN A 458 6.21 0.47 2.05
N SER A 459 5.23 1.27 1.58
CA SER A 459 5.14 2.69 1.98
C SER A 459 4.92 2.90 3.49
N PHE A 460 4.23 1.98 4.16
CA PHE A 460 4.13 2.01 5.61
C PHE A 460 5.49 1.77 6.27
N MET A 461 6.24 0.78 5.78
CA MET A 461 7.58 0.47 6.28
C MET A 461 8.61 1.56 5.92
N GLU A 462 8.50 2.16 4.71
CA GLU A 462 9.25 3.34 4.29
C GLU A 462 9.10 4.46 5.34
N TYR A 463 7.86 4.80 5.69
CA TYR A 463 7.59 5.83 6.70
C TYR A 463 8.26 5.52 8.03
N MET A 464 8.22 4.27 8.50
CA MET A 464 8.88 3.87 9.75
C MET A 464 10.40 4.04 9.65
N ALA A 465 11.02 3.54 8.57
CA ALA A 465 12.46 3.65 8.35
C ALA A 465 12.92 5.12 8.21
N GLU A 466 12.15 5.96 7.55
CA GLU A 466 12.41 7.40 7.43
C GLU A 466 12.37 8.10 8.79
N GLN A 467 11.41 7.76 9.67
CA GLN A 467 11.36 8.32 11.02
C GLN A 467 12.54 7.87 11.90
N GLU A 468 13.13 6.71 11.62
CA GLU A 468 14.33 6.22 12.28
C GLU A 468 15.63 6.91 11.80
N LEU A 469 15.63 7.51 10.60
CA LEU A 469 16.74 8.36 10.13
C LEU A 469 16.84 9.68 10.90
N GLY A 470 15.71 10.18 11.41
CA GLY A 470 15.65 11.39 12.20
C GLY A 470 14.22 11.85 12.45
N THR A 471 13.96 12.44 13.61
CA THR A 471 12.62 12.83 14.09
C THR A 471 11.86 13.83 13.19
N ASN A 472 12.50 14.40 12.18
CA ASN A 472 11.94 15.41 11.31
C ASN A 472 12.14 15.11 9.81
N PHE A 473 12.35 13.84 9.45
CA PHE A 473 12.42 13.48 8.03
C PHE A 473 11.08 13.83 7.36
N PRO A 474 11.07 14.55 6.22
CA PRO A 474 9.85 15.03 5.57
C PRO A 474 9.13 13.93 4.80
N SER A 475 8.61 12.94 5.52
CA SER A 475 7.88 11.80 4.93
C SER A 475 6.63 12.25 4.19
N ARG A 476 6.44 11.73 2.98
CA ARG A 476 5.28 12.03 2.14
C ARG A 476 4.02 11.33 2.65
N ARG A 477 4.15 10.11 3.15
CA ARG A 477 3.07 9.18 3.51
C ARG A 477 3.15 8.85 4.99
N GLY A 478 2.15 8.16 5.53
CA GLY A 478 2.12 7.72 6.93
C GLY A 478 1.22 8.56 7.83
N PRO A 479 1.49 9.86 8.11
CA PRO A 479 0.64 10.66 8.98
C PRO A 479 -0.79 10.79 8.46
N ALA A 480 -1.79 10.60 9.34
CA ALA A 480 -3.21 10.58 8.98
C ALA A 480 -3.66 11.83 8.20
N LYS A 481 -3.20 13.01 8.59
CA LYS A 481 -3.53 14.29 7.93
C LYS A 481 -3.10 14.37 6.45
N ASN A 482 -2.11 13.58 6.04
CA ASN A 482 -1.56 13.68 4.67
C ASN A 482 -2.49 13.05 3.63
N ILE A 483 -3.37 12.12 4.00
CA ILE A 483 -4.32 11.48 3.08
C ILE A 483 -5.64 12.25 2.96
N VAL A 484 -5.90 13.24 3.84
CA VAL A 484 -7.15 14.02 3.86
C VAL A 484 -7.49 14.66 2.51
N PRO A 485 -6.54 15.30 1.77
CA PRO A 485 -6.86 15.87 0.46
C PRO A 485 -7.38 14.85 -0.55
N TYR A 486 -6.88 13.61 -0.52
CA TYR A 486 -7.38 12.53 -1.36
C TYR A 486 -8.76 12.08 -0.93
N MET A 487 -8.96 11.80 0.36
CA MET A 487 -10.22 11.27 0.90
C MET A 487 -11.37 12.28 0.80
N SER A 488 -11.08 13.58 0.82
CA SER A 488 -12.06 14.66 0.64
C SER A 488 -12.35 14.99 -0.84
N GLY A 489 -11.71 14.30 -1.78
CA GLY A 489 -11.86 14.52 -3.21
C GLY A 489 -13.21 14.07 -3.77
N ASP A 490 -13.43 14.31 -5.07
CA ASP A 490 -14.64 13.85 -5.76
C ASP A 490 -14.69 12.32 -5.78
N GLN A 491 -15.73 11.76 -5.16
CA GLN A 491 -15.97 10.32 -5.02
C GLN A 491 -16.00 9.55 -6.37
N LYS A 492 -16.21 10.25 -7.48
CA LYS A 492 -16.17 9.64 -8.83
C LYS A 492 -14.77 9.21 -9.26
N PHE A 493 -13.74 9.73 -8.62
CA PHE A 493 -12.33 9.43 -8.91
C PHE A 493 -11.64 8.71 -7.76
N LEU A 494 -12.41 8.09 -6.88
CA LEU A 494 -11.93 7.32 -5.75
C LEU A 494 -12.40 5.87 -5.89
N GLU A 495 -11.48 4.94 -5.79
CA GLU A 495 -11.77 3.50 -5.75
C GLU A 495 -11.39 2.92 -4.38
N PRO A 496 -12.02 1.81 -3.96
CA PRO A 496 -11.54 1.03 -2.83
C PRO A 496 -10.08 0.58 -3.01
N ILE A 497 -9.32 0.47 -1.95
CA ILE A 497 -7.94 -0.08 -1.98
C ILE A 497 -7.92 -1.49 -2.60
N MET A 498 -8.98 -2.27 -2.38
CA MET A 498 -9.13 -3.63 -2.92
C MET A 498 -9.44 -3.68 -4.42
N SER A 499 -9.41 -2.56 -5.12
CA SER A 499 -9.58 -2.52 -6.57
C SER A 499 -8.39 -3.13 -7.28
N ASN A 500 -8.67 -3.76 -8.42
CA ASN A 500 -7.62 -4.24 -9.32
C ASN A 500 -6.74 -3.07 -9.80
N SER A 501 -5.46 -3.32 -9.94
CA SER A 501 -4.44 -2.32 -10.26
C SER A 501 -4.75 -1.48 -11.50
N GLU A 502 -5.31 -2.11 -12.53
CA GLU A 502 -5.66 -1.44 -13.80
C GLU A 502 -6.91 -0.54 -13.71
N ASN A 503 -7.66 -0.62 -12.61
CA ASN A 503 -8.88 0.17 -12.39
C ASN A 503 -8.64 1.41 -11.52
N ILE A 504 -7.42 1.66 -11.07
CA ILE A 504 -7.11 2.72 -10.12
C ILE A 504 -6.79 4.02 -10.86
N VAL A 505 -7.59 5.07 -10.65
CA VAL A 505 -7.40 6.39 -11.28
C VAL A 505 -6.30 7.19 -10.57
N GLN A 506 -6.31 7.24 -9.24
CA GLN A 506 -5.31 7.96 -8.45
C GLN A 506 -4.32 6.99 -7.80
N PHE A 507 -3.49 6.35 -8.63
CA PHE A 507 -2.62 5.24 -8.25
C PHE A 507 -1.75 5.53 -7.01
N GLY A 508 -1.01 6.63 -6.99
CA GLY A 508 -0.13 6.99 -5.88
C GLY A 508 -0.84 7.23 -4.54
N ASN A 509 -2.11 7.65 -4.55
CA ASN A 509 -2.90 7.79 -3.33
C ASN A 509 -3.56 6.48 -2.91
N ASN A 510 -4.12 5.73 -3.87
CA ASN A 510 -4.85 4.50 -3.60
C ASN A 510 -3.94 3.35 -3.20
N ALA A 511 -2.89 3.09 -4.01
CA ALA A 511 -1.99 1.95 -3.80
C ALA A 511 -0.97 2.17 -2.67
N TYR A 512 -0.48 3.41 -2.52
CA TYR A 512 0.58 3.80 -1.57
C TYR A 512 0.03 4.50 -0.33
N GLY A 513 -0.55 5.71 -0.54
CA GLY A 513 -0.85 6.65 0.53
C GLY A 513 -1.92 6.18 1.49
N LYS A 514 -3.09 5.78 0.98
CA LYS A 514 -4.24 5.37 1.79
C LYS A 514 -3.96 4.09 2.61
N PRO A 515 -3.38 3.01 2.04
CA PRO A 515 -3.04 1.83 2.83
C PRO A 515 -1.94 2.10 3.86
N ALA A 516 -0.86 2.82 3.52
CA ALA A 516 0.19 3.19 4.47
C ALA A 516 -0.37 4.01 5.64
N THR A 517 -1.25 4.98 5.36
CA THR A 517 -1.93 5.77 6.39
C THR A 517 -2.84 4.90 7.25
N GLY A 518 -3.60 3.98 6.64
CA GLY A 518 -4.46 3.05 7.38
C GLY A 518 -3.67 2.17 8.36
N LEU A 519 -2.54 1.63 7.93
CA LEU A 519 -1.64 0.85 8.78
C LEU A 519 -1.04 1.70 9.91
N ASN A 520 -0.68 2.93 9.62
CA ASN A 520 -0.19 3.85 10.66
C ASN A 520 -1.29 4.21 11.68
N ILE A 521 -2.53 4.42 11.24
CA ILE A 521 -3.68 4.63 12.15
C ILE A 521 -3.93 3.38 13.00
N LEU A 522 -3.86 2.19 12.43
CA LEU A 522 -3.96 0.94 13.20
C LEU A 522 -2.87 0.87 14.28
N ARG A 523 -1.63 1.18 13.92
CA ARG A 523 -0.48 1.13 14.81
C ARG A 523 -0.52 2.19 15.92
N GLU A 524 -0.78 3.45 15.57
CA GLU A 524 -0.67 4.56 16.51
C GLU A 524 -1.97 4.82 17.28
N THR A 525 -3.12 4.65 16.60
CA THR A 525 -4.39 5.13 17.13
C THR A 525 -5.32 4.01 17.59
N ILE A 526 -5.36 2.85 16.92
CA ILE A 526 -6.36 1.80 17.20
C ILE A 526 -5.79 0.70 18.09
N MET A 527 -4.71 0.04 17.68
CA MET A 527 -4.15 -1.13 18.36
C MET A 527 -3.08 -0.76 19.39
N GLY A 528 -2.30 0.29 19.12
CA GLY A 528 -1.06 0.61 19.81
C GLY A 528 0.15 -0.12 19.20
N ARG A 529 1.33 0.49 19.33
CA ARG A 529 2.57 0.05 18.66
C ARG A 529 2.94 -1.40 18.97
N GLU A 530 2.97 -1.75 20.23
CA GLU A 530 3.42 -3.08 20.67
C GLU A 530 2.59 -4.20 20.04
N LEU A 531 1.27 -4.07 20.06
CA LEU A 531 0.35 -5.10 19.58
C LEU A 531 0.33 -5.16 18.06
N PHE A 532 0.35 -3.99 17.40
CA PHE A 532 0.41 -3.93 15.94
C PHE A 532 1.73 -4.52 15.41
N ASP A 533 2.87 -4.09 15.97
CA ASP A 533 4.20 -4.54 15.53
C ASP A 533 4.35 -6.06 15.71
N TYR A 534 3.80 -6.62 16.79
CA TYR A 534 3.75 -8.07 16.99
C TYR A 534 2.95 -8.78 15.88
N ALA A 535 1.74 -8.31 15.58
CA ALA A 535 0.87 -8.90 14.57
C ALA A 535 1.46 -8.76 13.16
N PHE A 536 2.00 -7.60 12.82
CA PHE A 536 2.63 -7.34 11.53
C PHE A 536 3.88 -8.22 11.31
N LYS A 537 4.72 -8.34 12.34
CA LYS A 537 5.88 -9.23 12.32
C LYS A 537 5.48 -10.70 12.15
N MET A 538 4.36 -11.11 12.77
CA MET A 538 3.81 -12.45 12.59
C MET A 538 3.36 -12.69 11.14
N TYR A 539 2.66 -11.73 10.52
CA TYR A 539 2.27 -11.80 9.11
C TYR A 539 3.50 -11.99 8.20
N ALA A 540 4.51 -11.11 8.34
CA ALA A 540 5.72 -11.20 7.54
C ALA A 540 6.42 -12.56 7.68
N ASN A 541 6.50 -13.12 8.90
CA ASN A 541 7.12 -14.43 9.13
C ASN A 541 6.28 -15.62 8.66
N ARG A 542 4.95 -15.55 8.72
CA ARG A 542 4.05 -16.59 8.18
C ARG A 542 4.19 -16.71 6.66
N TRP A 543 4.33 -15.57 5.98
CA TRP A 543 4.24 -15.50 4.52
C TRP A 543 5.56 -15.22 3.79
N LYS A 544 6.68 -15.12 4.50
CA LYS A 544 7.99 -15.04 3.83
C LYS A 544 8.20 -16.24 2.91
N PHE A 545 8.65 -15.96 1.68
CA PHE A 545 8.81 -16.92 0.60
C PHE A 545 7.53 -17.66 0.20
N LYS A 546 6.39 -17.00 0.30
CA LYS A 546 5.07 -17.51 -0.05
C LYS A 546 4.22 -16.44 -0.74
N HIS A 547 3.04 -16.86 -1.21
CA HIS A 547 2.09 -16.03 -1.94
C HIS A 547 0.86 -15.72 -1.08
N PRO A 548 0.86 -14.67 -0.23
CA PRO A 548 -0.31 -14.28 0.54
C PRO A 548 -1.36 -13.60 -0.31
N THR A 549 -2.59 -13.60 0.20
CA THR A 549 -3.71 -12.77 -0.27
C THR A 549 -4.06 -11.71 0.78
N PRO A 550 -4.89 -10.70 0.45
CA PRO A 550 -5.39 -9.74 1.44
C PRO A 550 -6.03 -10.39 2.66
N GLU A 551 -6.78 -11.47 2.46
CA GLU A 551 -7.43 -12.22 3.54
C GLU A 551 -6.43 -12.80 4.54
N ASP A 552 -5.29 -13.25 4.05
CA ASP A 552 -4.22 -13.79 4.90
C ASP A 552 -3.63 -12.69 5.80
N PHE A 553 -3.52 -11.46 5.27
CA PHE A 553 -3.11 -10.31 6.05
C PHE A 553 -4.16 -9.94 7.10
N PHE A 554 -5.42 -9.73 6.70
CA PHE A 554 -6.48 -9.30 7.62
C PHE A 554 -6.68 -10.29 8.75
N ARG A 555 -6.78 -11.58 8.42
CA ARG A 555 -6.91 -12.64 9.43
C ARG A 555 -5.70 -12.75 10.35
N THR A 556 -4.49 -12.58 9.81
CA THR A 556 -3.30 -12.60 10.67
C THR A 556 -3.30 -11.44 11.66
N MET A 557 -3.68 -10.24 11.23
CA MET A 557 -3.72 -9.08 12.12
C MET A 557 -4.72 -9.28 13.26
N GLU A 558 -5.88 -9.87 12.99
CA GLU A 558 -6.89 -10.17 14.02
C GLU A 558 -6.50 -11.35 14.92
N ASP A 559 -6.04 -12.46 14.34
CA ASP A 559 -5.62 -13.66 15.08
C ASP A 559 -4.49 -13.37 16.06
N ALA A 560 -3.48 -12.62 15.61
CA ALA A 560 -2.32 -12.29 16.42
C ALA A 560 -2.63 -11.27 17.52
N SER A 561 -3.59 -10.38 17.34
CA SER A 561 -3.90 -9.28 18.25
C SER A 561 -5.12 -9.51 19.14
N ALA A 562 -6.01 -10.44 18.75
CA ALA A 562 -7.35 -10.60 19.33
C ALA A 562 -8.21 -9.32 19.28
N VAL A 563 -7.92 -8.41 18.35
CA VAL A 563 -8.68 -7.18 18.09
C VAL A 563 -9.61 -7.41 16.90
N ASP A 564 -10.91 -7.13 17.07
CA ASP A 564 -11.89 -7.12 15.99
C ASP A 564 -11.64 -5.89 15.09
N LEU A 565 -11.10 -6.12 13.88
CA LEU A 565 -10.74 -5.10 12.90
C LEU A 565 -11.62 -5.15 11.64
N ASP A 566 -12.61 -6.05 11.56
CA ASP A 566 -13.53 -6.18 10.43
C ASP A 566 -14.12 -4.83 10.00
N TRP A 567 -14.54 -4.01 10.97
CA TRP A 567 -15.09 -2.68 10.73
C TRP A 567 -14.09 -1.73 10.06
N PHE A 568 -12.80 -1.85 10.44
CA PHE A 568 -11.75 -1.00 9.88
C PHE A 568 -11.40 -1.45 8.47
N PHE A 569 -11.15 -2.75 8.26
CA PHE A 569 -10.82 -3.28 6.94
C PHE A 569 -11.97 -3.08 5.95
N ARG A 570 -13.22 -3.35 6.35
CA ARG A 570 -14.40 -3.07 5.53
C ARG A 570 -14.48 -1.61 5.07
N GLY A 571 -14.34 -0.68 5.98
CA GLY A 571 -14.44 0.75 5.67
C GLY A 571 -13.22 1.31 4.93
N TRP A 572 -12.01 0.96 5.38
CA TRP A 572 -10.78 1.54 4.84
C TRP A 572 -10.35 0.91 3.52
N PHE A 573 -10.44 -0.42 3.39
CA PHE A 573 -9.94 -1.17 2.23
C PHE A 573 -11.02 -1.48 1.19
N TYR A 574 -12.24 -1.82 1.61
CA TYR A 574 -13.32 -2.27 0.71
C TYR A 574 -14.30 -1.17 0.31
N SER A 575 -14.15 0.05 0.84
CA SER A 575 -15.02 1.17 0.48
C SER A 575 -14.23 2.47 0.25
N THR A 576 -14.95 3.49 -0.24
CA THR A 576 -14.46 4.87 -0.36
C THR A 576 -14.98 5.76 0.76
N ASP A 577 -15.50 5.17 1.84
CA ASP A 577 -15.90 5.91 3.04
C ASP A 577 -14.73 6.75 3.57
N PHE A 578 -15.05 7.89 4.11
CA PHE A 578 -14.10 8.81 4.72
C PHE A 578 -14.42 9.06 6.18
N VAL A 579 -13.48 9.57 6.92
CA VAL A 579 -13.64 9.96 8.31
C VAL A 579 -14.17 11.38 8.38
N ASP A 580 -15.24 11.59 9.10
CA ASP A 580 -15.78 12.90 9.46
C ASP A 580 -16.58 12.68 10.74
N ILE A 581 -16.05 13.14 11.89
CA ILE A 581 -16.65 12.99 13.22
C ILE A 581 -16.76 14.37 13.85
N GLY A 582 -17.98 14.88 14.00
CA GLY A 582 -18.23 16.20 14.53
C GLY A 582 -18.94 16.22 15.88
N ILE A 583 -18.96 17.39 16.51
CA ILE A 583 -19.79 17.71 17.66
C ILE A 583 -21.10 18.29 17.14
N ASN A 584 -22.20 17.50 17.26
CA ASN A 584 -23.53 17.91 16.82
C ASN A 584 -24.19 18.86 17.81
N ASP A 585 -24.15 18.50 19.11
CA ASP A 585 -24.81 19.26 20.16
C ASP A 585 -24.10 19.08 21.51
N VAL A 586 -24.14 20.12 22.34
CA VAL A 586 -23.65 20.09 23.72
C VAL A 586 -24.70 20.71 24.63
N LYS A 587 -25.24 19.91 25.55
CA LYS A 587 -26.23 20.35 26.55
C LYS A 587 -25.66 20.28 27.94
N GLN A 588 -25.77 21.38 28.68
CA GLN A 588 -25.46 21.41 30.09
C GLN A 588 -26.73 21.12 30.91
N TYR A 589 -26.60 20.22 31.89
CA TYR A 589 -27.70 19.86 32.79
C TYR A 589 -27.35 20.24 34.22
N TYR A 590 -28.40 20.54 34.99
CA TYR A 590 -28.33 20.70 36.44
C TYR A 590 -29.33 19.75 37.14
N VAL A 591 -29.03 19.43 38.36
CA VAL A 591 -29.81 18.52 39.18
C VAL A 591 -30.85 19.27 39.99
N THR A 592 -32.10 18.79 40.04
CA THR A 592 -33.19 19.40 40.85
C THR A 592 -34.16 18.38 41.41
N GLU A 593 -34.79 18.70 42.51
CA GLU A 593 -35.91 17.95 43.08
C GLU A 593 -37.28 18.46 42.59
N THR A 594 -37.31 19.66 42.00
CA THR A 594 -38.52 20.32 41.53
C THR A 594 -38.58 20.29 40.02
N PRO A 595 -39.21 19.23 39.42
CA PRO A 595 -39.27 19.09 37.98
C PRO A 595 -40.27 20.07 37.37
N THR A 596 -40.09 20.37 36.08
CA THR A 596 -41.10 21.03 35.26
C THR A 596 -42.31 20.13 35.06
N VAL A 597 -43.48 20.71 34.67
CA VAL A 597 -44.71 19.97 34.42
C VAL A 597 -44.49 18.84 33.39
N ALA A 598 -43.70 19.11 32.35
CA ALA A 598 -43.40 18.14 31.31
C ALA A 598 -42.62 16.92 31.81
N LEU A 599 -41.75 17.08 32.82
CA LEU A 599 -41.00 15.96 33.40
C LEU A 599 -41.79 15.18 34.44
N LYS A 600 -42.82 15.78 35.07
CA LYS A 600 -43.73 15.07 35.98
C LYS A 600 -44.51 13.97 35.26
N ASP A 601 -44.84 14.20 33.99
CA ASP A 601 -45.56 13.24 33.13
C ASP A 601 -44.63 12.28 32.38
N ALA A 602 -43.28 12.45 32.48
CA ALA A 602 -42.33 11.55 31.89
C ALA A 602 -42.44 10.15 32.51
N LYS A 603 -42.77 9.17 31.66
CA LYS A 603 -42.80 7.76 32.10
C LYS A 603 -41.41 7.30 32.50
N VAL A 604 -41.19 7.05 33.80
CA VAL A 604 -40.03 6.38 34.27
C VAL A 604 -39.91 5.03 33.56
N LYS A 605 -38.73 4.73 32.99
CA LYS A 605 -38.50 3.45 32.33
C LYS A 605 -38.81 2.31 33.28
N LYS A 606 -39.71 1.40 32.86
CA LYS A 606 -39.97 0.18 33.62
C LYS A 606 -38.68 -0.61 33.72
N GLY A 607 -38.15 -0.76 34.93
CA GLY A 607 -37.09 -1.74 35.20
C GLY A 607 -37.60 -3.17 34.95
N ARG A 608 -36.74 -4.15 34.97
CA ARG A 608 -37.05 -5.58 34.77
C ARG A 608 -38.09 -6.11 35.75
N PHE A 609 -38.35 -5.41 36.88
CA PHE A 609 -39.21 -5.80 37.97
C PHE A 609 -40.37 -4.81 38.24
N GLY A 610 -40.69 -3.90 37.32
CA GLY A 610 -41.79 -2.95 37.44
C GLY A 610 -41.38 -1.48 37.35
N SER A 611 -42.33 -0.57 37.63
CA SER A 611 -42.04 0.87 37.67
C SER A 611 -41.41 1.25 39.00
N GLU A 612 -40.30 1.97 38.94
CA GLU A 612 -39.73 2.60 40.14
C GLU A 612 -40.71 3.62 40.74
N LYS A 613 -40.84 3.63 42.07
CA LYS A 613 -41.67 4.59 42.80
C LYS A 613 -40.76 5.68 43.38
N GLY A 614 -41.16 6.96 43.18
CA GLY A 614 -40.41 8.10 43.70
C GLY A 614 -40.31 8.13 45.24
N PRO A 615 -39.53 9.06 45.77
CA PRO A 615 -39.16 10.36 45.19
C PRO A 615 -38.02 10.30 44.18
N PHE A 616 -37.97 11.24 43.22
CA PHE A 616 -37.03 11.28 42.11
C PHE A 616 -36.19 12.57 42.08
N VAL A 617 -34.95 12.45 41.62
CA VAL A 617 -34.09 13.57 41.26
C VAL A 617 -34.10 13.73 39.75
N TYR A 618 -34.14 14.96 39.26
CA TYR A 618 -34.30 15.29 37.86
C TYR A 618 -33.07 16.04 37.35
N LEU A 619 -32.65 15.74 36.12
CA LEU A 619 -31.62 16.50 35.39
C LEU A 619 -32.33 17.32 34.29
N ILE A 620 -32.14 18.64 34.35
CA ILE A 620 -32.82 19.57 33.43
C ILE A 620 -31.76 20.32 32.63
N ALA A 621 -31.94 20.42 31.28
CA ALA A 621 -31.06 21.17 30.43
C ALA A 621 -31.06 22.66 30.77
N GLY A 622 -29.90 23.24 31.00
CA GLY A 622 -29.75 24.59 31.53
C GLY A 622 -29.96 25.72 30.51
N ASP A 623 -29.93 25.41 29.26
CA ASP A 623 -30.05 26.37 28.14
C ASP A 623 -31.47 26.57 27.67
N ASN A 624 -32.44 25.83 28.21
CA ASN A 624 -33.85 25.96 27.87
C ASN A 624 -34.46 27.14 28.65
N SER A 625 -34.37 28.33 28.06
CA SER A 625 -34.85 29.60 28.62
C SER A 625 -36.35 29.62 29.00
N GLU A 626 -37.14 28.70 28.42
CA GLU A 626 -38.55 28.52 28.73
C GLU A 626 -38.80 27.79 30.07
N LEU A 627 -37.82 27.05 30.59
CA LEU A 627 -38.00 26.17 31.73
C LEU A 627 -37.63 26.77 33.08
N ASN A 628 -36.70 27.70 33.18
CA ASN A 628 -36.48 28.54 34.36
C ASN A 628 -35.37 29.60 34.22
N PRO A 629 -35.70 30.90 34.06
CA PRO A 629 -34.75 31.98 33.95
C PRO A 629 -33.90 32.24 35.20
N SER A 630 -34.35 31.76 36.35
CA SER A 630 -33.71 32.02 37.66
C SER A 630 -32.72 30.93 38.11
N SER A 631 -32.61 29.80 37.40
CA SER A 631 -31.82 28.64 37.83
C SER A 631 -30.51 28.42 37.13
N LYS A 632 -29.82 29.49 36.70
CA LYS A 632 -28.46 29.40 36.18
C LYS A 632 -27.39 28.92 37.22
N LYS A 633 -27.81 28.55 38.41
CA LYS A 633 -26.96 27.91 39.43
C LYS A 633 -27.00 26.39 39.22
N SER A 634 -25.90 25.79 38.80
CA SER A 634 -25.71 24.36 39.00
C SER A 634 -25.79 24.04 40.46
N LEU A 635 -26.85 23.28 40.86
CA LEU A 635 -26.94 22.77 42.26
C LEU A 635 -25.83 21.73 42.45
N GLN A 636 -25.12 21.86 43.54
CA GLN A 636 -24.16 20.83 43.95
C GLN A 636 -24.95 19.60 44.42
N LEU A 637 -24.40 18.40 44.29
CA LEU A 637 -25.02 17.17 44.79
C LEU A 637 -25.37 17.28 46.27
N GLU A 638 -24.57 17.99 47.06
CA GLU A 638 -24.76 18.26 48.49
C GLU A 638 -25.94 19.21 48.79
N GLU A 639 -26.34 20.02 47.79
CA GLU A 639 -27.51 20.93 47.93
C GLU A 639 -28.85 20.25 47.55
N VAL A 640 -28.76 19.01 46.99
CA VAL A 640 -29.95 18.21 46.65
C VAL A 640 -30.25 17.30 47.83
N LYS A 641 -31.25 17.68 48.65
CA LYS A 641 -31.54 16.98 49.87
C LYS A 641 -31.81 15.49 49.68
N LEU A 642 -32.58 15.09 48.67
CA LEU A 642 -32.85 13.69 48.36
C LEU A 642 -31.56 12.86 48.12
N LEU A 643 -30.54 13.44 47.46
CA LEU A 643 -29.25 12.79 47.23
C LEU A 643 -28.42 12.71 48.49
N SER A 644 -28.37 13.78 49.28
CA SER A 644 -27.64 13.77 50.55
C SER A 644 -28.24 12.78 51.54
N ASP A 645 -29.60 12.76 51.70
CA ASP A 645 -30.29 11.79 52.53
C ASP A 645 -30.04 10.34 52.09
N TYR A 646 -30.04 10.07 50.78
CA TYR A 646 -29.73 8.74 50.27
C TYR A 646 -28.26 8.34 50.55
N VAL A 647 -27.33 9.22 50.28
CA VAL A 647 -25.88 8.98 50.54
C VAL A 647 -25.66 8.73 52.05
N ASP A 648 -26.28 9.50 52.91
CA ASP A 648 -26.12 9.33 54.37
C ASP A 648 -26.69 8.00 54.89
N GLN A 649 -27.75 7.51 54.28
CA GLN A 649 -28.43 6.27 54.70
C GLN A 649 -27.83 5.01 54.05
N ASN A 650 -27.26 5.09 52.85
CA ASN A 650 -26.98 3.93 52.04
C ASN A 650 -25.47 3.79 51.59
N VAL A 651 -24.65 4.80 51.84
CA VAL A 651 -23.26 4.82 51.43
C VAL A 651 -22.33 4.79 52.64
N THR A 652 -21.42 3.86 52.68
CA THR A 652 -20.45 3.73 53.78
C THR A 652 -19.45 4.89 53.82
N ALA A 653 -18.73 5.06 54.94
CA ALA A 653 -17.72 6.10 55.06
C ALA A 653 -16.57 5.94 54.05
N GLU A 654 -16.19 4.70 53.72
CA GLU A 654 -15.16 4.39 52.72
C GLU A 654 -15.66 4.75 51.29
N GLU A 655 -16.87 4.37 50.94
CA GLU A 655 -17.50 4.71 49.65
C GLU A 655 -17.68 6.22 49.52
N LYS A 656 -18.07 6.94 50.62
CA LYS A 656 -18.18 8.40 50.62
C LYS A 656 -16.84 9.09 50.31
N ALA A 657 -15.74 8.55 50.84
CA ALA A 657 -14.43 9.10 50.57
C ALA A 657 -14.01 9.00 49.11
N ASN A 658 -14.60 8.05 48.35
CA ASN A 658 -14.36 7.81 46.94
C ASN A 658 -15.40 8.46 46.02
N LEU A 659 -16.45 9.08 46.56
CA LEU A 659 -17.48 9.75 45.74
C LEU A 659 -16.87 10.97 45.02
N LYS A 660 -17.11 11.04 43.72
CA LYS A 660 -16.86 12.25 42.94
C LYS A 660 -18.10 13.15 43.08
N ASN A 661 -17.89 14.40 43.43
CA ASN A 661 -18.95 15.41 43.52
C ASN A 661 -18.93 16.33 42.28
N PRO A 662 -19.54 15.92 41.16
CA PRO A 662 -19.61 16.77 39.96
C PRO A 662 -20.60 17.91 40.22
N LYS A 663 -20.26 19.10 39.70
CA LYS A 663 -21.13 20.29 39.73
C LYS A 663 -21.85 20.54 38.43
N TYR A 664 -21.26 20.06 37.33
CA TYR A 664 -21.70 20.27 35.99
C TYR A 664 -21.83 18.97 35.27
N PHE A 665 -22.89 18.85 34.43
CA PHE A 665 -23.16 17.68 33.62
C PHE A 665 -23.34 18.15 32.19
N TYR A 666 -22.44 17.71 31.28
CA TYR A 666 -22.48 18.03 29.88
C TYR A 666 -22.79 16.77 29.10
N GLU A 667 -23.95 16.74 28.41
CA GLU A 667 -24.24 15.72 27.39
C GLU A 667 -23.71 16.24 26.05
N VAL A 668 -22.77 15.50 25.50
CA VAL A 668 -22.18 15.79 24.18
C VAL A 668 -22.69 14.76 23.19
N GLU A 669 -23.31 15.22 22.12
CA GLU A 669 -23.73 14.42 20.99
C GLU A 669 -22.71 14.55 19.86
N PHE A 670 -22.12 13.43 19.48
CA PHE A 670 -21.22 13.32 18.34
C PHE A 670 -22.01 12.78 17.14
N ASN A 671 -21.66 13.21 15.93
CA ASN A 671 -22.17 12.67 14.68
C ASN A 671 -21.03 12.16 13.80
N LYS A 672 -21.38 11.34 12.81
CA LYS A 672 -20.43 10.71 11.89
C LYS A 672 -20.95 10.78 10.45
N PRO A 673 -20.86 11.95 9.78
CA PRO A 673 -21.34 12.09 8.40
C PRO A 673 -20.53 11.27 7.38
N GLY A 674 -19.23 11.03 7.65
CA GLY A 674 -18.30 10.44 6.71
C GLY A 674 -18.44 8.93 6.45
N GLY A 675 -19.27 8.22 7.21
CA GLY A 675 -19.49 6.78 7.03
C GLY A 675 -18.45 5.89 7.71
N MET A 676 -17.17 6.22 7.70
CA MET A 676 -16.10 5.44 8.32
C MET A 676 -16.16 5.54 9.85
N PRO A 677 -16.38 4.43 10.59
CA PRO A 677 -16.26 4.46 12.04
C PRO A 677 -14.81 4.65 12.46
N MET A 678 -14.59 5.53 13.44
CA MET A 678 -13.28 5.74 14.07
C MET A 678 -13.45 5.95 15.58
N PRO A 679 -12.41 5.78 16.37
CA PRO A 679 -12.42 6.19 17.78
C PRO A 679 -12.73 7.69 17.91
N ILE A 680 -13.50 8.07 18.94
CA ILE A 680 -13.71 9.48 19.26
C ILE A 680 -12.63 9.89 20.27
N ILE A 681 -11.70 10.71 19.85
CA ILE A 681 -10.61 11.25 20.67
C ILE A 681 -11.05 12.64 21.10
N VAL A 682 -11.31 12.83 22.41
CA VAL A 682 -11.85 14.08 22.95
C VAL A 682 -10.84 14.71 23.89
N GLN A 683 -10.56 15.98 23.67
CA GLN A 683 -9.87 16.84 24.62
C GLN A 683 -10.84 17.86 25.19
N ILE A 684 -10.90 17.94 26.52
CA ILE A 684 -11.70 18.94 27.24
C ILE A 684 -10.75 19.92 27.91
N THR A 685 -10.91 21.19 27.59
CA THR A 685 -10.20 22.29 28.27
C THR A 685 -11.17 23.01 29.20
N TYR A 686 -10.83 23.16 30.44
CA TYR A 686 -11.62 23.86 31.46
C TYR A 686 -11.29 25.34 31.55
N GLU A 687 -12.16 26.13 32.19
CA GLU A 687 -11.93 27.57 32.40
C GLU A 687 -10.65 27.89 33.19
N ASP A 688 -10.24 26.98 34.08
CA ASP A 688 -8.97 27.11 34.84
C ASP A 688 -7.73 26.73 34.02
N GLY A 689 -7.88 26.38 32.74
CA GLY A 689 -6.79 26.01 31.84
C GLY A 689 -6.33 24.55 31.96
N THR A 690 -6.89 23.77 32.86
CA THR A 690 -6.58 22.34 32.95
C THR A 690 -7.24 21.58 31.82
N VAL A 691 -6.70 20.39 31.49
CA VAL A 691 -7.11 19.59 30.32
C VAL A 691 -7.34 18.13 30.73
N ASP A 692 -8.46 17.56 30.28
CA ASP A 692 -8.72 16.14 30.33
C ASP A 692 -8.79 15.55 28.91
N ASN A 693 -8.30 14.32 28.73
CA ASN A 693 -8.34 13.60 27.47
C ASN A 693 -9.11 12.30 27.62
N TYR A 694 -9.98 12.02 26.67
CA TYR A 694 -10.79 10.80 26.59
C TYR A 694 -10.63 10.16 25.22
N LYS A 695 -10.64 8.82 25.18
CA LYS A 695 -10.64 8.07 23.94
C LYS A 695 -11.73 7.00 24.02
N TYR A 696 -12.75 7.14 23.19
CA TYR A 696 -13.81 6.16 23.06
C TYR A 696 -13.51 5.27 21.86
N PRO A 697 -13.52 3.94 22.00
CA PRO A 697 -13.21 3.04 20.89
C PRO A 697 -14.28 3.15 19.80
N ALA A 698 -13.94 2.80 18.58
CA ALA A 698 -14.84 2.85 17.42
C ALA A 698 -16.15 2.07 17.65
N GLN A 699 -16.13 1.07 18.52
CA GLN A 699 -17.29 0.27 18.91
C GLN A 699 -18.45 1.09 19.51
N ILE A 700 -18.21 2.35 19.88
CA ILE A 700 -19.28 3.27 20.31
C ILE A 700 -20.37 3.43 19.21
N TRP A 701 -19.98 3.26 17.94
CA TRP A 701 -20.87 3.38 16.78
C TRP A 701 -21.67 2.11 16.46
N ARG A 702 -21.44 0.98 17.16
CA ARG A 702 -22.09 -0.31 16.85
C ARG A 702 -23.63 -0.28 16.91
N LYS A 703 -24.21 0.46 17.84
CA LYS A 703 -25.65 0.49 18.06
C LYS A 703 -26.36 1.62 17.31
N ASN A 704 -25.63 2.65 16.95
CA ASN A 704 -26.11 3.76 16.13
C ASN A 704 -24.95 4.26 15.26
N ASN A 705 -25.12 4.10 13.94
CA ASN A 705 -24.11 4.45 12.96
C ASN A 705 -23.99 5.96 12.71
N GLU A 706 -24.93 6.76 13.18
CA GLU A 706 -25.02 8.18 12.85
C GLU A 706 -24.59 9.06 14.03
N THR A 707 -25.05 8.71 15.25
CA THR A 707 -24.82 9.53 16.43
C THR A 707 -24.37 8.70 17.64
N ALA A 708 -23.57 9.32 18.49
CA ALA A 708 -23.18 8.78 19.79
C ALA A 708 -23.26 9.87 20.85
N LYS A 709 -23.62 9.51 22.11
CA LYS A 709 -23.68 10.47 23.20
C LYS A 709 -22.78 10.06 24.34
N LYS A 710 -22.14 11.05 24.97
CA LYS A 710 -21.41 10.90 26.22
C LYS A 710 -21.77 12.00 27.19
N VAL A 711 -21.76 11.65 28.47
CA VAL A 711 -21.96 12.60 29.55
C VAL A 711 -20.64 12.81 30.30
N PHE A 712 -20.25 14.06 30.39
CA PHE A 712 -19.10 14.49 31.20
C PHE A 712 -19.63 15.13 32.48
N ALA A 713 -19.45 14.42 33.60
CA ALA A 713 -19.78 14.92 34.92
C ALA A 713 -18.47 15.46 35.55
N THR A 714 -18.42 16.77 35.81
CA THR A 714 -17.19 17.47 36.20
C THR A 714 -17.45 18.50 37.30
N SER A 715 -16.46 18.77 38.13
CA SER A 715 -16.48 19.85 39.11
C SER A 715 -16.09 21.22 38.56
N LYS A 716 -15.68 21.26 37.25
CA LYS A 716 -15.15 22.45 36.58
C LYS A 716 -16.05 22.80 35.37
N THR A 717 -16.12 24.07 35.07
CA THR A 717 -16.81 24.54 33.85
C THR A 717 -15.94 24.26 32.63
N ILE A 718 -16.54 23.63 31.61
CA ILE A 718 -15.88 23.34 30.34
C ILE A 718 -15.81 24.64 29.52
N LYS A 719 -14.61 24.99 29.10
CA LYS A 719 -14.32 26.09 28.18
C LYS A 719 -14.37 25.66 26.73
N GLN A 720 -13.80 24.50 26.43
CA GLN A 720 -13.72 23.97 25.07
C GLN A 720 -13.75 22.44 25.09
N ILE A 721 -14.42 21.87 24.10
CA ILE A 721 -14.34 20.44 23.73
C ILE A 721 -13.78 20.40 22.32
N GLN A 722 -12.76 19.59 22.10
CA GLN A 722 -12.15 19.38 20.78
C GLN A 722 -12.03 17.90 20.48
N ILE A 723 -12.44 17.51 19.27
CA ILE A 723 -12.23 16.16 18.73
C ILE A 723 -10.91 16.15 17.96
N ASP A 724 -10.19 15.04 18.07
CA ASP A 724 -8.95 14.72 17.36
C ASP A 724 -7.92 15.89 17.32
N PRO A 725 -7.48 16.41 18.48
CA PRO A 725 -6.65 17.61 18.55
C PRO A 725 -5.27 17.43 17.89
N LYS A 726 -4.84 16.19 17.63
CA LYS A 726 -3.56 15.86 17.00
C LYS A 726 -3.69 15.39 15.55
N LEU A 727 -4.91 15.36 14.99
CA LEU A 727 -5.21 14.92 13.64
C LEU A 727 -4.76 13.47 13.36
N GLU A 728 -5.14 12.55 14.26
CA GLU A 728 -4.71 11.14 14.26
C GLU A 728 -5.68 10.20 13.50
N THR A 729 -6.85 10.69 13.06
CA THR A 729 -7.94 9.86 12.49
C THR A 729 -8.16 10.06 11.00
N ALA A 730 -7.47 10.99 10.35
CA ALA A 730 -7.71 11.42 8.97
C ALA A 730 -9.11 12.05 8.74
N ASP A 731 -9.62 12.78 9.73
CA ASP A 731 -10.86 13.53 9.63
C ASP A 731 -10.76 14.61 8.55
N ILE A 732 -11.73 14.60 7.62
CA ILE A 732 -11.71 15.50 6.47
C ILE A 732 -12.34 16.87 6.74
N ASP A 733 -13.15 17.01 7.81
CA ASP A 733 -13.80 18.28 8.20
C ASP A 733 -13.54 18.63 9.66
N ILE A 734 -12.42 19.28 9.91
CA ILE A 734 -12.06 19.75 11.25
C ILE A 734 -12.85 20.97 11.73
N THR A 735 -13.74 21.55 10.90
CA THR A 735 -14.56 22.72 11.27
C THR A 735 -15.68 22.38 12.21
N ASN A 736 -16.10 21.10 12.24
CA ASN A 736 -17.13 20.55 13.12
C ASN A 736 -16.58 19.92 14.41
N ASN A 737 -15.24 19.92 14.61
CA ASN A 737 -14.53 19.21 15.66
C ASN A 737 -14.43 19.96 17.00
N SER A 738 -15.01 21.16 17.12
CA SER A 738 -14.88 21.95 18.33
C SER A 738 -16.21 22.51 18.84
N TRP A 739 -16.32 22.59 20.16
CA TRP A 739 -17.37 23.32 20.84
C TRP A 739 -16.73 24.22 21.92
N PRO A 740 -17.10 25.52 22.02
CA PRO A 740 -17.88 26.27 21.02
C PRO A 740 -17.25 26.21 19.62
N LYS A 741 -18.08 26.38 18.58
CA LYS A 741 -17.55 26.39 17.20
C LYS A 741 -16.54 27.52 17.08
N VAL A 742 -15.36 27.19 16.56
CA VAL A 742 -14.31 28.17 16.25
C VAL A 742 -14.55 28.65 14.82
N GLU A 743 -14.81 29.92 14.65
CA GLU A 743 -14.79 30.54 13.32
C GLU A 743 -13.36 30.47 12.80
N MET A 744 -13.10 29.60 11.84
CA MET A 744 -11.82 29.61 11.15
C MET A 744 -11.78 30.85 10.25
N LYS A 745 -10.94 31.82 10.57
CA LYS A 745 -10.67 32.92 9.64
C LYS A 745 -10.06 32.32 8.38
N SER A 746 -10.69 32.64 7.24
CA SER A 746 -10.11 32.36 5.94
C SER A 746 -8.70 32.99 5.89
N LYS A 747 -7.74 32.30 5.26
CA LYS A 747 -6.42 32.91 4.99
C LYS A 747 -6.49 34.13 4.07
N PHE A 748 -7.69 34.46 3.58
CA PHE A 748 -7.97 35.58 2.68
C PHE A 748 -8.76 36.69 3.38
N ASP A 749 -9.17 36.57 4.67
CA ASP A 749 -9.65 37.60 5.54
C ASP A 749 -8.46 38.16 6.37
#